data_f5968c9d61629f327b570a96bfaa4e12
#
_entry.id   f5968c9d61629f327b570a96bfaa4e12
#
_cell.length_a   1.000
_cell.length_b   1.000
_cell.length_c   1.000
_cell.angle_alpha   90.00
_cell.angle_beta   90.00
_cell.angle_gamma   90.00
#
_symmetry.space_group_name_H-M   'P 1'
#
loop_
_entity.id
_entity.type
_entity.pdbx_description
1 polymer ?
#
loop_
_entity_poly.entity_id
_entity_poly.type
_entity_poly.pdbx_seq_one_letter_code
_entity_poly.pdbx_strand_id
1 'polypeptide(L)'
;LIASGQVEDVVVEVEPLENGVAVLARAEVASRVGSLRIDGVSKRLRRRILPYINLRVGQPVRIPRLEADLDRATQYLRDLGYPEATLDPTLAFDLDRATVGVTVAVLLGPPLTVGSLRLEGLQITEAEAWKSTGLEPGQRLSLGQLEEARRELTRRLQREGFWEAEVDPPGLVAGPERGTGGKAHVLVFPVRPGPRYELALEGISRSKGLEKEALGFVRGLEPFSEAGLDEVVRRVRTYLQRAGRLQAGVTARIEALPDRRVLRLVVEEGPKQAIRTVRFPGISSVPDSLLEERVGARTGHPWRWGGEPIDDDTLAADAASVLGTLRENGFAEATVSEPRVVPDGDGVAIELPGSEGQRYAVGELTVVGVPDGITLPTLALVVGGPWSVAAEEQSRLAAEAAIRDAGYIDATVVSARACEAGSCRVAVTVTPGEPTRVGRVVIFGLAKTDAQVVKKVAAIEPGQVAGPEALLAAQRRMLGLGIFQRVAVRPIPGQISGAQRGVLIEVDEAQSRAVTAGVGWDNVEQARLSFSWSELNLFGNARSLFLDTKVSDREKHFQISYREPARLGVLGFPTWVSVFRTDEHYTDYDLLRRGMWIEFGDRRRRPGRILLRYDYQITLPDAPEDILSELEREEQEAQIASITPTFEWDTRDDLFAPTRGYFATFALQEAFEIFQADSPFDKATASVAVFTPLAGGVLAGSLRSGVIHPRDDCEEPCPADNLRLPIAIRFFAGGRITHRAFPTDELGAEGTFDDVGNTIGGASQLIANLEWRFPLFSAVGGSVFVDGGNVWPGWTDADPAELRWGAGLGLRVETPVGPFRVEYGWKLDRLEGESRGEVFVSFGNPF
;
A
#
# COMPACT_ATOMS: atom_id res chain seq x y z
N LEU A 1 -5.58 -37.57 -4.88
CA LEU A 1 -6.85 -37.52 -5.63
C LEU A 1 -7.95 -36.87 -4.80
N ILE A 2 -8.21 -37.30 -3.58
CA ILE A 2 -9.22 -36.67 -2.69
C ILE A 2 -8.87 -35.20 -2.44
N ALA A 3 -7.60 -34.88 -2.21
CA ALA A 3 -7.15 -33.49 -2.00
C ALA A 3 -7.31 -32.60 -3.25
N SER A 4 -7.43 -33.16 -4.45
CA SER A 4 -7.73 -32.43 -5.68
C SER A 4 -9.18 -31.97 -5.78
N GLY A 5 -10.07 -32.52 -4.94
CA GLY A 5 -11.51 -32.27 -4.99
C GLY A 5 -12.22 -32.80 -6.23
N GLN A 6 -11.53 -33.61 -7.06
CA GLN A 6 -12.14 -34.25 -8.23
C GLN A 6 -12.74 -35.63 -7.91
N VAL A 7 -12.40 -36.15 -6.76
CA VAL A 7 -12.77 -37.50 -6.30
C VAL A 7 -13.26 -37.39 -4.86
N GLU A 8 -14.39 -38.01 -4.56
CA GLU A 8 -15.03 -37.96 -3.24
C GLU A 8 -14.42 -39.02 -2.31
N ASP A 9 -14.13 -40.19 -2.83
CA ASP A 9 -13.43 -41.25 -2.12
C ASP A 9 -12.51 -42.05 -3.05
N VAL A 10 -11.45 -42.61 -2.48
CA VAL A 10 -10.53 -43.53 -3.19
C VAL A 10 -10.27 -44.76 -2.32
N VAL A 11 -10.79 -45.89 -2.76
CA VAL A 11 -10.48 -47.18 -2.17
C VAL A 11 -9.28 -47.75 -2.91
N VAL A 12 -8.19 -48.00 -2.18
CA VAL A 12 -6.99 -48.60 -2.73
C VAL A 12 -6.93 -50.06 -2.27
N GLU A 13 -7.11 -50.97 -3.21
CA GLU A 13 -6.96 -52.41 -2.99
C GLU A 13 -5.60 -52.87 -3.50
N VAL A 14 -4.91 -53.71 -2.74
CA VAL A 14 -3.61 -54.21 -3.09
C VAL A 14 -3.70 -55.73 -3.21
N GLU A 15 -3.47 -56.22 -4.40
CA GLU A 15 -3.43 -57.70 -4.68
C GLU A 15 -1.98 -58.17 -4.89
N PRO A 16 -1.57 -59.23 -4.22
CA PRO A 16 -0.24 -59.80 -4.42
C PRO A 16 -0.14 -60.50 -5.79
N LEU A 17 0.95 -60.25 -6.51
CA LEU A 17 1.34 -60.91 -7.75
C LEU A 17 2.63 -61.70 -7.52
N GLU A 18 2.94 -62.70 -8.36
CA GLU A 18 4.15 -63.54 -8.23
C GLU A 18 5.46 -62.73 -8.21
N ASN A 19 5.52 -61.56 -8.82
CA ASN A 19 6.69 -60.69 -8.85
C ASN A 19 6.37 -59.23 -8.50
N GLY A 20 5.45 -58.97 -7.53
CA GLY A 20 5.10 -57.64 -7.10
C GLY A 20 3.70 -57.52 -6.48
N VAL A 21 3.11 -56.34 -6.55
CA VAL A 21 1.74 -56.09 -6.10
C VAL A 21 0.98 -55.29 -7.16
N ALA A 22 -0.26 -55.68 -7.43
CA ALA A 22 -1.19 -54.85 -8.19
C ALA A 22 -1.90 -53.89 -7.25
N VAL A 23 -1.89 -52.61 -7.56
CA VAL A 23 -2.58 -51.60 -6.82
C VAL A 23 -3.77 -51.13 -7.64
N LEU A 24 -4.98 -51.46 -7.21
CA LEU A 24 -6.22 -51.01 -7.82
C LEU A 24 -6.79 -49.87 -7.02
N ALA A 25 -6.84 -48.68 -7.60
CA ALA A 25 -7.47 -47.53 -7.02
C ALA A 25 -8.85 -47.30 -7.67
N ARG A 26 -9.91 -47.50 -6.90
CA ARG A 26 -11.27 -47.14 -7.27
C ARG A 26 -11.54 -45.73 -6.75
N ALA A 27 -11.85 -44.79 -7.64
CA ALA A 27 -12.11 -43.40 -7.31
C ALA A 27 -13.59 -43.08 -7.58
N GLU A 28 -14.29 -42.58 -6.57
CA GLU A 28 -15.62 -42.02 -6.77
C GLU A 28 -15.47 -40.55 -7.21
N VAL A 29 -16.01 -40.21 -8.37
CA VAL A 29 -15.95 -38.88 -8.94
C VAL A 29 -16.86 -37.95 -8.14
N ALA A 30 -16.33 -36.83 -7.62
CA ALA A 30 -17.11 -35.86 -6.86
C ALA A 30 -18.17 -35.21 -7.78
N SER A 31 -19.42 -35.23 -7.34
CA SER A 31 -20.51 -34.56 -8.02
C SER A 31 -20.29 -33.04 -8.03
N ARG A 32 -20.49 -32.39 -9.18
CA ARG A 32 -20.32 -30.93 -9.32
C ARG A 32 -21.65 -30.21 -9.10
N VAL A 33 -21.57 -29.00 -8.54
CA VAL A 33 -22.75 -28.13 -8.37
C VAL A 33 -23.33 -27.81 -9.75
N GLY A 34 -24.51 -28.32 -10.05
CA GLY A 34 -25.26 -28.00 -11.25
C GLY A 34 -26.07 -26.71 -11.09
N SER A 35 -26.65 -26.50 -9.91
CA SER A 35 -27.39 -25.28 -9.57
C SER A 35 -27.30 -24.98 -8.06
N LEU A 36 -27.31 -23.70 -7.69
CA LEU A 36 -27.44 -23.27 -6.29
C LEU A 36 -28.63 -22.33 -6.17
N ARG A 37 -29.61 -22.71 -5.32
CA ARG A 37 -30.79 -21.92 -5.02
C ARG A 37 -30.89 -21.67 -3.52
N ILE A 38 -31.27 -20.47 -3.14
CA ILE A 38 -31.52 -20.09 -1.75
C ILE A 38 -32.94 -19.54 -1.69
N ASP A 39 -33.82 -20.20 -1.00
CA ASP A 39 -35.25 -19.92 -0.94
C ASP A 39 -35.64 -19.48 0.51
N GLY A 40 -36.83 -18.88 0.68
CA GLY A 40 -37.34 -18.43 1.99
C GLY A 40 -36.90 -17.00 2.40
N VAL A 41 -36.09 -16.32 1.61
CA VAL A 41 -35.58 -14.97 1.94
C VAL A 41 -35.69 -13.98 0.79
N SER A 42 -35.74 -12.68 1.12
CA SER A 42 -35.74 -11.60 0.14
C SER A 42 -34.43 -11.57 -0.70
N LYS A 43 -34.49 -11.00 -1.92
CA LYS A 43 -33.28 -10.83 -2.78
C LYS A 43 -32.14 -10.10 -2.08
N ARG A 44 -32.46 -9.12 -1.22
CA ARG A 44 -31.45 -8.35 -0.46
C ARG A 44 -30.76 -9.22 0.58
N LEU A 45 -31.51 -10.01 1.33
CA LEU A 45 -30.96 -10.89 2.35
C LEU A 45 -30.21 -12.07 1.72
N ARG A 46 -30.71 -12.64 0.62
CA ARG A 46 -30.00 -13.65 -0.18
C ARG A 46 -28.61 -13.21 -0.58
N ARG A 47 -28.46 -11.98 -1.10
CA ARG A 47 -27.15 -11.39 -1.46
C ARG A 47 -26.19 -11.26 -0.27
N ARG A 48 -26.72 -11.11 0.94
CA ARG A 48 -25.91 -10.99 2.16
C ARG A 48 -25.50 -12.34 2.75
N ILE A 49 -26.29 -13.40 2.50
CA ILE A 49 -26.00 -14.78 2.92
C ILE A 49 -25.02 -15.46 1.97
N LEU A 50 -25.14 -15.18 0.67
CA LEU A 50 -24.37 -15.84 -0.38
C LEU A 50 -22.85 -15.86 -0.17
N PRO A 51 -22.20 -14.80 0.37
CA PRO A 51 -20.77 -14.81 0.67
C PRO A 51 -20.32 -15.83 1.70
N TYR A 52 -21.23 -16.31 2.55
CA TYR A 52 -20.95 -17.33 3.56
C TYR A 52 -21.07 -18.76 3.01
N ILE A 53 -21.68 -18.94 1.85
CA ILE A 53 -21.84 -20.23 1.17
C ILE A 53 -20.88 -20.29 -0.01
N ASN A 54 -19.72 -20.93 0.19
CA ASN A 54 -18.64 -21.00 -0.80
C ASN A 54 -18.90 -22.07 -1.89
N LEU A 55 -20.13 -22.23 -2.33
CA LEU A 55 -20.51 -23.11 -3.43
C LEU A 55 -20.68 -22.30 -4.72
N ARG A 56 -20.08 -22.77 -5.79
CA ARG A 56 -20.27 -22.20 -7.13
C ARG A 56 -20.63 -23.29 -8.13
N VAL A 57 -21.49 -22.96 -9.08
CA VAL A 57 -21.83 -23.86 -10.19
C VAL A 57 -20.57 -24.34 -10.89
N GLY A 58 -20.45 -25.65 -11.13
CA GLY A 58 -19.28 -26.30 -11.72
C GLY A 58 -18.22 -26.78 -10.73
N GLN A 59 -18.24 -26.35 -9.46
CA GLN A 59 -17.32 -26.87 -8.44
C GLN A 59 -17.78 -28.19 -7.84
N PRO A 60 -16.86 -29.05 -7.34
CA PRO A 60 -17.22 -30.27 -6.64
C PRO A 60 -17.91 -29.94 -5.31
N VAL A 61 -18.97 -30.65 -4.98
CA VAL A 61 -19.66 -30.55 -3.70
C VAL A 61 -18.93 -31.38 -2.66
N ARG A 62 -18.64 -30.75 -1.51
CA ARG A 62 -18.12 -31.45 -0.32
C ARG A 62 -19.10 -31.22 0.82
N ILE A 63 -19.81 -32.29 1.22
CA ILE A 63 -20.86 -32.20 2.22
C ILE A 63 -20.36 -31.59 3.55
N PRO A 64 -19.21 -32.00 4.13
CA PRO A 64 -18.72 -31.40 5.38
C PRO A 64 -18.42 -29.89 5.26
N ARG A 65 -18.00 -29.44 4.07
CA ARG A 65 -17.74 -28.02 3.81
C ARG A 65 -19.04 -27.25 3.63
N LEU A 66 -20.02 -27.83 2.97
CA LEU A 66 -21.36 -27.24 2.84
C LEU A 66 -21.99 -27.05 4.22
N GLU A 67 -21.94 -28.04 5.10
CA GLU A 67 -22.46 -27.95 6.48
C GLU A 67 -21.79 -26.82 7.26
N ALA A 68 -20.46 -26.74 7.23
CA ALA A 68 -19.71 -25.64 7.85
C ALA A 68 -20.04 -24.26 7.27
N ASP A 69 -20.31 -24.17 5.96
CA ASP A 69 -20.73 -22.94 5.31
C ASP A 69 -22.15 -22.54 5.76
N LEU A 70 -23.06 -23.50 5.86
CA LEU A 70 -24.43 -23.28 6.34
C LEU A 70 -24.47 -22.88 7.82
N ASP A 71 -23.63 -23.49 8.66
CA ASP A 71 -23.49 -23.10 10.06
C ASP A 71 -23.04 -21.64 10.19
N ARG A 72 -22.05 -21.23 9.39
CA ARG A 72 -21.59 -19.81 9.34
C ARG A 72 -22.70 -18.87 8.86
N ALA A 73 -23.43 -19.26 7.82
CA ALA A 73 -24.55 -18.49 7.32
C ALA A 73 -25.70 -18.40 8.36
N THR A 74 -25.95 -19.48 9.10
CA THR A 74 -26.91 -19.52 10.19
C THR A 74 -26.50 -18.60 11.33
N GLN A 75 -25.24 -18.67 11.74
CA GLN A 75 -24.69 -17.77 12.75
C GLN A 75 -24.80 -16.31 12.32
N TYR A 76 -24.49 -15.99 11.07
CA TYR A 76 -24.68 -14.64 10.53
C TYR A 76 -26.14 -14.15 10.61
N LEU A 77 -27.13 -15.02 10.34
CA LEU A 77 -28.54 -14.66 10.48
C LEU A 77 -28.94 -14.45 11.95
N ARG A 78 -28.41 -15.25 12.87
CA ARG A 78 -28.60 -15.04 14.32
C ARG A 78 -27.99 -13.71 14.76
N ASP A 79 -26.80 -13.41 14.29
CA ASP A 79 -26.12 -12.11 14.52
C ASP A 79 -26.91 -10.93 13.95
N LEU A 80 -27.69 -11.15 12.88
CA LEU A 80 -28.61 -10.15 12.32
C LEU A 80 -29.91 -9.98 13.09
N GLY A 81 -30.13 -10.76 14.16
CA GLY A 81 -31.30 -10.69 15.01
C GLY A 81 -32.44 -11.66 14.65
N TYR A 82 -32.08 -12.80 14.07
CA TYR A 82 -33.00 -13.94 13.88
C TYR A 82 -32.52 -15.16 14.67
N PRO A 83 -32.77 -15.22 15.98
CA PRO A 83 -32.16 -16.25 16.84
C PRO A 83 -32.58 -17.68 16.48
N GLU A 84 -33.76 -17.83 15.90
CA GLU A 84 -34.35 -19.14 15.51
C GLU A 84 -34.08 -19.49 14.04
N ALA A 85 -33.17 -18.73 13.36
CA ALA A 85 -32.88 -19.00 11.96
C ALA A 85 -32.25 -20.38 11.75
N THR A 86 -32.72 -21.10 10.74
CA THR A 86 -32.20 -22.38 10.28
C THR A 86 -31.98 -22.34 8.75
N LEU A 87 -31.01 -23.09 8.31
CA LEU A 87 -30.70 -23.30 6.88
C LEU A 87 -30.65 -24.78 6.61
N ASP A 88 -31.62 -25.28 5.82
CA ASP A 88 -31.76 -26.70 5.54
C ASP A 88 -31.42 -26.97 4.06
N PRO A 89 -30.32 -27.69 3.77
CA PRO A 89 -29.94 -28.02 2.38
C PRO A 89 -30.75 -29.23 1.86
N THR A 90 -31.15 -29.14 0.61
CA THR A 90 -31.68 -30.28 -0.16
C THR A 90 -30.78 -30.49 -1.36
N LEU A 91 -30.32 -31.74 -1.52
CA LEU A 91 -29.39 -32.13 -2.60
C LEU A 91 -30.19 -33.00 -3.58
N ALA A 92 -30.24 -32.59 -4.84
CA ALA A 92 -30.83 -33.34 -5.95
C ALA A 92 -29.71 -33.80 -6.91
N PHE A 93 -29.39 -35.08 -6.89
CA PHE A 93 -28.33 -35.68 -7.70
C PHE A 93 -28.83 -36.00 -9.10
N ASP A 94 -28.13 -35.54 -10.11
CA ASP A 94 -28.27 -35.97 -11.52
C ASP A 94 -27.06 -36.87 -11.85
N LEU A 95 -27.29 -38.17 -11.80
CA LEU A 95 -26.25 -39.17 -11.98
C LEU A 95 -25.73 -39.23 -13.43
N ASP A 96 -26.57 -38.89 -14.39
CA ASP A 96 -26.21 -38.92 -15.82
C ASP A 96 -25.22 -37.81 -16.18
N ARG A 97 -25.32 -36.67 -15.48
CA ARG A 97 -24.46 -35.49 -15.69
C ARG A 97 -23.39 -35.33 -14.63
N ALA A 98 -23.34 -36.22 -13.65
CA ALA A 98 -22.47 -36.10 -12.46
C ALA A 98 -22.59 -34.70 -11.81
N THR A 99 -23.82 -34.16 -11.71
CA THR A 99 -24.09 -32.86 -11.09
C THR A 99 -25.12 -32.99 -9.96
N VAL A 100 -25.04 -32.02 -9.02
CA VAL A 100 -25.97 -31.89 -7.90
C VAL A 100 -26.59 -30.51 -7.87
N GLY A 101 -27.92 -30.47 -7.85
CA GLY A 101 -28.67 -29.25 -7.55
C GLY A 101 -28.75 -29.05 -6.04
N VAL A 102 -28.22 -27.92 -5.55
CA VAL A 102 -28.26 -27.58 -4.13
C VAL A 102 -29.33 -26.51 -3.93
N THR A 103 -30.33 -26.82 -3.11
CA THR A 103 -31.36 -25.87 -2.69
C THR A 103 -31.26 -25.70 -1.19
N VAL A 104 -31.05 -24.46 -0.73
CA VAL A 104 -30.98 -24.11 0.69
C VAL A 104 -32.28 -23.41 1.09
N ALA A 105 -33.11 -24.06 1.88
CA ALA A 105 -34.30 -23.45 2.46
C ALA A 105 -33.94 -22.69 3.72
N VAL A 106 -34.26 -21.40 3.77
CA VAL A 106 -33.98 -20.53 4.90
C VAL A 106 -35.25 -20.22 5.65
N LEU A 107 -35.33 -20.62 6.93
CA LEU A 107 -36.37 -20.27 7.85
C LEU A 107 -35.83 -19.27 8.85
N LEU A 108 -36.32 -18.02 8.83
CA LEU A 108 -35.79 -16.95 9.67
C LEU A 108 -36.29 -16.97 11.09
N GLY A 109 -37.50 -17.47 11.30
CA GLY A 109 -38.19 -17.29 12.60
C GLY A 109 -38.55 -15.81 12.88
N PRO A 110 -39.11 -15.52 14.03
CA PRO A 110 -39.44 -14.14 14.44
C PRO A 110 -38.18 -13.33 14.74
N PRO A 111 -38.12 -12.06 14.32
CA PRO A 111 -37.00 -11.20 14.65
C PRO A 111 -36.98 -10.88 16.16
N LEU A 112 -35.77 -10.80 16.72
CA LEU A 112 -35.53 -10.35 18.06
C LEU A 112 -35.80 -8.84 18.16
N THR A 113 -36.81 -8.41 18.89
CA THR A 113 -37.16 -7.01 19.10
C THR A 113 -37.15 -6.65 20.57
N VAL A 114 -36.80 -5.40 20.91
CA VAL A 114 -36.78 -4.87 22.27
C VAL A 114 -38.02 -4.05 22.52
N GLY A 115 -38.77 -4.43 23.57
CA GLY A 115 -39.96 -3.70 24.02
C GLY A 115 -39.65 -2.70 25.12
N SER A 116 -38.73 -3.03 26.02
CA SER A 116 -38.27 -2.15 27.10
C SER A 116 -36.82 -2.40 27.43
N LEU A 117 -36.19 -1.39 28.03
CA LEU A 117 -34.76 -1.35 28.35
C LEU A 117 -34.55 -1.01 29.82
N ARG A 118 -33.73 -1.79 30.52
CA ARG A 118 -33.39 -1.55 31.92
C ARG A 118 -31.88 -1.60 32.12
N LEU A 119 -31.35 -0.66 32.87
CA LEU A 119 -29.97 -0.66 33.33
C LEU A 119 -29.97 -1.01 34.83
N GLU A 120 -29.54 -2.21 35.17
CA GLU A 120 -29.43 -2.63 36.57
C GLU A 120 -28.15 -2.09 37.19
N GLY A 121 -28.27 -1.44 38.35
CA GLY A 121 -27.15 -0.77 39.01
C GLY A 121 -27.10 0.74 38.79
N LEU A 122 -27.97 1.30 37.96
CA LEU A 122 -28.13 2.74 37.76
C LEU A 122 -29.57 3.16 37.99
N GLN A 123 -29.77 4.22 38.78
CA GLN A 123 -31.11 4.80 39.01
C GLN A 123 -31.40 5.87 37.97
N ILE A 124 -31.78 5.45 36.77
CA ILE A 124 -32.15 6.32 35.66
C ILE A 124 -33.50 5.90 35.07
N THR A 125 -34.18 6.82 34.42
CA THR A 125 -35.43 6.54 33.73
C THR A 125 -35.20 5.68 32.48
N GLU A 126 -36.24 4.98 32.04
CA GLU A 126 -36.16 4.19 30.79
C GLU A 126 -35.83 5.05 29.58
N ALA A 127 -36.35 6.29 29.53
CA ALA A 127 -36.02 7.24 28.44
C ALA A 127 -34.54 7.63 28.41
N GLU A 128 -33.92 7.78 29.58
CA GLU A 128 -32.46 8.02 29.67
C GLU A 128 -31.66 6.78 29.32
N ALA A 129 -32.16 5.59 29.67
CA ALA A 129 -31.54 4.31 29.30
C ALA A 129 -31.50 4.17 27.76
N TRP A 130 -32.59 4.43 27.05
CA TRP A 130 -32.63 4.43 25.58
C TRP A 130 -31.63 5.41 24.99
N LYS A 131 -31.59 6.65 25.49
CA LYS A 131 -30.65 7.65 25.07
C LYS A 131 -29.17 7.26 25.31
N SER A 132 -28.93 6.49 26.39
CA SER A 132 -27.58 6.08 26.79
C SER A 132 -27.03 4.94 25.98
N THR A 133 -27.87 4.12 25.42
CA THR A 133 -27.51 2.94 24.63
C THR A 133 -27.60 3.20 23.12
N GLY A 134 -28.26 4.28 22.70
CA GLY A 134 -28.50 4.56 21.27
C GLY A 134 -29.46 3.57 20.60
N LEU A 135 -30.22 2.80 21.39
CA LEU A 135 -31.26 1.87 20.92
C LEU A 135 -32.63 2.53 20.90
N GLU A 136 -33.54 2.01 20.07
CA GLU A 136 -34.91 2.51 19.95
C GLU A 136 -35.93 1.42 20.31
N PRO A 137 -37.07 1.78 20.92
CA PRO A 137 -38.15 0.83 21.23
C PRO A 137 -38.71 0.17 19.97
N GLY A 138 -38.84 -1.16 19.97
CA GLY A 138 -39.34 -1.95 18.84
C GLY A 138 -38.29 -2.21 17.74
N GLN A 139 -37.09 -1.72 17.90
CA GLN A 139 -35.98 -1.99 16.97
C GLN A 139 -35.63 -3.48 17.02
N ARG A 140 -35.34 -4.02 15.81
CA ARG A 140 -34.75 -5.35 15.72
C ARG A 140 -33.29 -5.28 16.15
N LEU A 141 -32.88 -6.17 17.03
CA LEU A 141 -31.53 -6.23 17.56
C LEU A 141 -30.69 -7.26 16.84
N SER A 142 -29.48 -6.87 16.49
CA SER A 142 -28.36 -7.75 16.13
C SER A 142 -27.36 -7.81 17.29
N LEU A 143 -26.55 -8.87 17.33
CA LEU A 143 -25.45 -8.96 18.32
C LEU A 143 -24.49 -7.76 18.21
N GLY A 144 -24.20 -7.30 16.99
CA GLY A 144 -23.36 -6.12 16.79
C GLY A 144 -23.94 -4.84 17.38
N GLN A 145 -25.27 -4.65 17.30
CA GLN A 145 -25.94 -3.50 17.91
C GLN A 145 -25.97 -3.58 19.45
N LEU A 146 -26.10 -4.77 19.98
CA LEU A 146 -26.04 -4.98 21.45
C LEU A 146 -24.64 -4.64 21.98
N GLU A 147 -23.62 -5.09 21.31
CA GLU A 147 -22.24 -4.82 21.69
C GLU A 147 -21.87 -3.33 21.50
N GLU A 148 -22.37 -2.68 20.45
CA GLU A 148 -22.20 -1.23 20.27
C GLU A 148 -22.93 -0.44 21.37
N ALA A 149 -24.15 -0.82 21.72
CA ALA A 149 -24.91 -0.22 22.82
C ALA A 149 -24.17 -0.37 24.17
N ARG A 150 -23.60 -1.55 24.42
CA ARG A 150 -22.75 -1.79 25.60
C ARG A 150 -21.55 -0.87 25.64
N ARG A 151 -20.82 -0.76 24.52
CA ARG A 151 -19.66 0.13 24.39
C ARG A 151 -20.02 1.60 24.55
N GLU A 152 -21.15 2.04 23.97
CA GLU A 152 -21.57 3.43 24.07
C GLU A 152 -21.99 3.78 25.51
N LEU A 153 -22.67 2.86 26.19
CA LEU A 153 -23.00 3.01 27.61
C LEU A 153 -21.73 3.10 28.47
N THR A 154 -20.75 2.23 28.26
CA THR A 154 -19.46 2.28 28.95
C THR A 154 -18.75 3.60 28.69
N ARG A 155 -18.62 4.01 27.41
CA ARG A 155 -18.00 5.30 27.04
C ARG A 155 -18.70 6.51 27.66
N ARG A 156 -20.04 6.46 27.79
CA ARG A 156 -20.81 7.50 28.43
C ARG A 156 -20.50 7.58 29.91
N LEU A 157 -20.55 6.46 30.64
CA LEU A 157 -20.21 6.40 32.06
C LEU A 157 -18.79 6.89 32.33
N GLN A 158 -17.83 6.51 31.52
CA GLN A 158 -16.45 6.99 31.63
C GLN A 158 -16.34 8.50 31.38
N ARG A 159 -17.11 9.05 30.46
CA ARG A 159 -17.17 10.54 30.25
C ARG A 159 -17.79 11.27 31.42
N GLU A 160 -18.75 10.66 32.13
CA GLU A 160 -19.39 11.18 33.32
C GLU A 160 -18.51 11.02 34.59
N GLY A 161 -17.34 10.39 34.45
CA GLY A 161 -16.37 10.24 35.52
C GLY A 161 -16.32 8.87 36.16
N PHE A 162 -17.12 7.91 35.72
CA PHE A 162 -17.10 6.53 36.22
C PHE A 162 -16.08 5.67 35.45
N TRP A 163 -14.80 5.88 35.74
CA TRP A 163 -13.74 5.27 34.93
C TRP A 163 -13.57 3.78 35.12
N GLU A 164 -14.02 3.24 36.26
CA GLU A 164 -14.07 1.80 36.55
C GLU A 164 -15.38 1.16 36.09
N ALA A 165 -16.21 1.87 35.34
CA ALA A 165 -17.53 1.34 34.97
C ALA A 165 -17.41 0.06 34.15
N GLU A 166 -18.05 -0.98 34.63
CA GLU A 166 -18.24 -2.25 33.94
C GLU A 166 -19.67 -2.38 33.50
N VAL A 167 -19.88 -2.75 32.25
CA VAL A 167 -21.18 -3.07 31.68
C VAL A 167 -21.12 -4.49 31.16
N ASP A 168 -21.80 -5.40 31.85
CA ASP A 168 -21.83 -6.79 31.45
C ASP A 168 -22.68 -7.00 30.17
N PRO A 169 -22.49 -8.11 29.44
CA PRO A 169 -23.32 -8.45 28.29
C PRO A 169 -24.81 -8.44 28.69
N PRO A 170 -25.70 -7.87 27.85
CA PRO A 170 -27.10 -7.73 28.22
C PRO A 170 -27.82 -9.08 28.26
N GLY A 171 -28.63 -9.24 29.25
CA GLY A 171 -29.61 -10.32 29.39
C GLY A 171 -30.92 -9.99 28.67
N LEU A 172 -31.54 -11.00 28.08
CA LEU A 172 -32.87 -10.93 27.47
C LEU A 172 -33.89 -11.62 28.39
N VAL A 173 -34.85 -10.86 28.91
CA VAL A 173 -35.96 -11.40 29.68
C VAL A 173 -37.21 -11.38 28.81
N ALA A 174 -37.96 -12.48 28.78
CA ALA A 174 -39.20 -12.56 28.02
C ALA A 174 -40.19 -11.50 28.55
N GLY A 175 -40.62 -10.62 27.70
CA GLY A 175 -41.64 -9.60 28.02
C GLY A 175 -43.05 -10.07 27.69
N PRO A 176 -44.10 -9.32 28.05
CA PRO A 176 -45.46 -9.66 27.75
C PRO A 176 -45.71 -9.76 26.23
N GLU A 177 -46.54 -10.75 25.84
CA GLU A 177 -46.92 -10.93 24.43
C GLU A 177 -47.70 -9.70 23.91
N ARG A 178 -47.28 -9.08 22.87
CA ARG A 178 -48.04 -8.08 22.12
C ARG A 178 -48.69 -8.71 20.89
N GLY A 179 -49.97 -8.49 20.71
CA GLY A 179 -50.90 -9.13 19.81
C GLY A 179 -50.67 -9.13 18.29
N THR A 180 -49.42 -9.17 17.80
CA THR A 180 -49.10 -9.31 16.38
C THR A 180 -47.86 -10.22 16.12
N GLY A 181 -47.75 -11.32 16.89
CA GLY A 181 -46.86 -12.43 16.55
C GLY A 181 -45.38 -12.28 16.91
N GLY A 182 -44.99 -11.25 17.67
CA GLY A 182 -43.61 -11.08 18.14
C GLY A 182 -43.54 -10.91 19.66
N LYS A 183 -42.66 -11.64 20.34
CA LYS A 183 -42.37 -11.45 21.77
C LYS A 183 -41.45 -10.23 21.90
N ALA A 184 -41.96 -9.15 22.51
CA ALA A 184 -41.11 -8.04 22.86
C ALA A 184 -40.29 -8.44 24.12
N HIS A 185 -38.96 -8.38 24.00
CA HIS A 185 -38.06 -8.73 25.11
C HIS A 185 -37.73 -7.49 25.94
N VAL A 186 -37.51 -7.68 27.23
CA VAL A 186 -36.91 -6.71 28.13
C VAL A 186 -35.39 -6.91 28.04
N LEU A 187 -34.67 -5.89 27.58
CA LEU A 187 -33.23 -5.89 27.53
C LEU A 187 -32.69 -5.33 28.85
N VAL A 188 -31.88 -6.10 29.54
CA VAL A 188 -31.29 -5.72 30.84
C VAL A 188 -29.79 -5.67 30.71
N PHE A 189 -29.19 -4.50 30.92
CA PHE A 189 -27.74 -4.34 31.04
C PHE A 189 -27.39 -4.28 32.54
N PRO A 190 -26.66 -5.27 33.05
CA PRO A 190 -26.07 -5.14 34.38
C PRO A 190 -24.92 -4.15 34.33
N VAL A 191 -24.97 -3.12 35.17
CA VAL A 191 -24.01 -2.02 35.22
C VAL A 191 -23.44 -1.91 36.63
N ARG A 192 -22.12 -1.93 36.70
CA ARG A 192 -21.36 -1.59 37.91
C ARG A 192 -20.62 -0.30 37.66
N PRO A 193 -21.13 0.87 38.07
CA PRO A 193 -20.55 2.15 37.74
C PRO A 193 -19.18 2.39 38.43
N GLY A 194 -18.93 1.77 39.56
CA GLY A 194 -17.74 2.05 40.34
C GLY A 194 -17.76 3.45 40.96
N PRO A 195 -16.63 3.90 41.52
CA PRO A 195 -16.51 5.25 42.10
C PRO A 195 -16.39 6.31 41.00
N ARG A 196 -16.83 7.52 41.32
CA ARG A 196 -16.66 8.67 40.44
C ARG A 196 -15.25 9.22 40.58
N TYR A 197 -14.60 9.50 39.47
CA TYR A 197 -13.26 10.07 39.41
C TYR A 197 -13.28 11.51 38.93
N GLU A 198 -12.34 12.30 39.42
CA GLU A 198 -11.99 13.64 38.96
C GLU A 198 -10.48 13.71 38.66
N LEU A 199 -10.09 14.48 37.65
CA LEU A 199 -8.69 14.74 37.32
C LEU A 199 -8.29 16.09 37.94
N ALA A 200 -7.26 16.07 38.79
CA ALA A 200 -6.59 17.26 39.29
C ALA A 200 -5.17 17.34 38.71
N LEU A 201 -4.85 18.46 38.10
CA LEU A 201 -3.53 18.77 37.54
C LEU A 201 -2.84 19.81 38.41
N GLU A 202 -1.63 19.53 38.84
CA GLU A 202 -0.76 20.44 39.63
C GLU A 202 0.54 20.70 38.86
N GLY A 203 1.06 21.92 38.95
CA GLY A 203 2.33 22.31 38.32
C GLY A 203 2.25 22.66 36.84
N ILE A 204 1.08 22.51 36.20
CA ILE A 204 0.88 22.84 34.80
C ILE A 204 -0.50 23.45 34.56
N SER A 205 -0.58 24.37 33.58
CA SER A 205 -1.87 24.90 33.15
C SER A 205 -2.69 23.87 32.40
N ARG A 206 -3.98 23.77 32.67
CA ARG A 206 -4.90 22.88 31.99
C ARG A 206 -4.88 23.12 30.48
N SER A 207 -4.60 22.09 29.70
CA SER A 207 -4.69 22.12 28.26
C SER A 207 -5.55 20.95 27.76
N LYS A 208 -6.31 21.18 26.67
CA LYS A 208 -7.12 20.12 26.05
C LYS A 208 -6.28 18.93 25.55
N GLY A 209 -5.04 19.20 25.13
CA GLY A 209 -4.11 18.16 24.69
C GLY A 209 -3.66 17.26 25.83
N LEU A 210 -3.22 17.86 26.95
CA LEU A 210 -2.80 17.12 28.13
C LEU A 210 -3.94 16.28 28.75
N GLU A 211 -5.14 16.87 28.87
CA GLU A 211 -6.33 16.13 29.34
C GLU A 211 -6.67 14.96 28.41
N LYS A 212 -6.56 15.15 27.10
CA LYS A 212 -6.81 14.09 26.12
C LYS A 212 -5.82 12.93 26.30
N GLU A 213 -4.54 13.21 26.50
CA GLU A 213 -3.53 12.18 26.73
C GLU A 213 -3.74 11.46 28.07
N ALA A 214 -3.92 12.21 29.16
CA ALA A 214 -4.16 11.65 30.48
C ALA A 214 -5.45 10.80 30.53
N LEU A 215 -6.56 11.32 29.98
CA LEU A 215 -7.86 10.66 30.02
C LEU A 215 -8.12 9.71 28.85
N GLY A 216 -7.32 9.77 27.78
CA GLY A 216 -7.48 8.91 26.60
C GLY A 216 -7.31 7.43 26.92
N PHE A 217 -6.38 7.10 27.81
CA PHE A 217 -6.19 5.74 28.30
C PHE A 217 -7.28 5.36 29.33
N VAL A 218 -7.55 6.26 30.28
CA VAL A 218 -8.50 6.05 31.37
C VAL A 218 -9.94 5.84 30.86
N ARG A 219 -10.29 6.47 29.75
CA ARG A 219 -11.58 6.33 29.05
C ARG A 219 -11.53 5.26 27.97
N GLY A 220 -10.71 4.25 28.14
CA GLY A 220 -10.60 3.09 27.26
C GLY A 220 -11.77 2.11 27.40
N LEU A 221 -11.73 1.01 26.66
CA LEU A 221 -12.75 -0.05 26.74
C LEU A 221 -12.63 -0.90 28.00
N GLU A 222 -11.48 -0.88 28.67
CA GLU A 222 -11.23 -1.60 29.91
C GLU A 222 -11.43 -0.69 31.12
N PRO A 223 -11.90 -1.24 32.25
CA PRO A 223 -12.01 -0.47 33.50
C PRO A 223 -10.64 0.02 33.95
N PHE A 224 -10.59 1.27 34.41
CA PHE A 224 -9.37 1.84 34.94
C PHE A 224 -8.99 1.18 36.28
N SER A 225 -7.72 0.86 36.46
CA SER A 225 -7.16 0.25 37.66
C SER A 225 -5.91 0.97 38.12
N GLU A 226 -5.43 0.69 39.33
CA GLU A 226 -4.18 1.25 39.84
C GLU A 226 -2.97 0.90 38.95
N ALA A 227 -2.97 -0.28 38.31
CA ALA A 227 -1.96 -0.67 37.34
C ALA A 227 -1.94 0.25 36.09
N GLY A 228 -3.00 0.98 35.81
CA GLY A 228 -3.07 1.96 34.75
C GLY A 228 -2.43 3.32 35.08
N LEU A 229 -2.05 3.57 36.35
CA LEU A 229 -1.41 4.84 36.73
C LEU A 229 -0.08 5.07 36.02
N ASP A 230 0.75 4.05 35.95
CA ASP A 230 2.05 4.14 35.28
C ASP A 230 1.89 4.48 33.80
N GLU A 231 0.87 3.93 33.15
CA GLU A 231 0.56 4.23 31.76
C GLU A 231 0.09 5.69 31.58
N VAL A 232 -0.71 6.22 32.49
CA VAL A 232 -1.10 7.64 32.49
C VAL A 232 0.13 8.55 32.64
N VAL A 233 1.02 8.22 33.60
CA VAL A 233 2.28 8.93 33.82
C VAL A 233 3.13 8.91 32.56
N ARG A 234 3.33 7.74 31.98
CA ARG A 234 4.10 7.54 30.75
C ARG A 234 3.54 8.40 29.60
N ARG A 235 2.23 8.35 29.34
CA ARG A 235 1.58 9.11 28.26
C ARG A 235 1.72 10.62 28.44
N VAL A 236 1.49 11.11 29.64
CA VAL A 236 1.61 12.54 29.93
C VAL A 236 3.07 12.99 29.81
N ARG A 237 4.03 12.19 30.26
CA ARG A 237 5.46 12.45 30.07
C ARG A 237 5.83 12.46 28.60
N THR A 238 5.43 11.43 27.84
CA THR A 238 5.66 11.36 26.39
C THR A 238 5.09 12.59 25.66
N TYR A 239 3.89 13.04 26.03
CA TYR A 239 3.29 14.25 25.47
C TYR A 239 4.15 15.50 25.70
N LEU A 240 4.70 15.65 26.91
CA LEU A 240 5.58 16.77 27.25
C LEU A 240 6.94 16.65 26.56
N GLN A 241 7.52 15.47 26.49
CA GLN A 241 8.78 15.21 25.80
C GLN A 241 8.65 15.54 24.31
N ARG A 242 7.55 15.12 23.66
CA ARG A 242 7.22 15.47 22.28
C ARG A 242 7.02 16.96 22.06
N ALA A 243 6.67 17.71 23.12
CA ALA A 243 6.63 19.16 23.09
C ALA A 243 8.00 19.83 23.36
N GLY A 244 9.08 19.05 23.42
CA GLY A 244 10.46 19.51 23.65
C GLY A 244 10.88 19.65 25.12
N ARG A 245 10.09 19.10 26.05
CA ARG A 245 10.38 19.14 27.50
C ARG A 245 10.96 17.80 27.96
N LEU A 246 12.18 17.52 27.52
CA LEU A 246 12.82 16.20 27.68
C LEU A 246 13.04 15.80 29.14
N GLN A 247 13.10 16.76 30.03
CA GLN A 247 13.29 16.54 31.48
C GLN A 247 11.98 16.64 32.27
N ALA A 248 10.81 16.52 31.60
CA ALA A 248 9.54 16.60 32.30
C ALA A 248 9.37 15.46 33.33
N GLY A 249 9.06 15.84 34.55
CA GLY A 249 8.69 14.95 35.64
C GLY A 249 7.17 14.83 35.72
N VAL A 250 6.65 13.60 35.84
CA VAL A 250 5.22 13.36 36.04
C VAL A 250 5.06 12.30 37.12
N THR A 251 4.24 12.59 38.10
CA THR A 251 3.83 11.62 39.13
C THR A 251 2.32 11.61 39.27
N ALA A 252 1.77 10.42 39.55
CA ALA A 252 0.33 10.25 39.70
C ALA A 252 0.00 9.59 41.04
N ARG A 253 -1.13 10.01 41.64
CA ARG A 253 -1.68 9.33 42.82
C ARG A 253 -3.19 9.42 42.80
N ILE A 254 -3.84 8.40 43.38
CA ILE A 254 -5.29 8.41 43.60
C ILE A 254 -5.54 8.80 45.07
N GLU A 255 -6.31 9.83 45.25
CA GLU A 255 -6.81 10.26 46.55
C GLU A 255 -8.29 9.86 46.69
N ALA A 256 -8.56 9.01 47.65
CA ALA A 256 -9.95 8.57 47.98
C ALA A 256 -10.63 9.56 48.90
N LEU A 257 -11.70 10.20 48.40
CA LEU A 257 -12.62 11.02 49.20
C LEU A 257 -13.90 10.24 49.46
N PRO A 258 -14.75 10.69 50.40
CA PRO A 258 -15.99 9.93 50.77
C PRO A 258 -16.96 9.72 49.63
N ASP A 259 -17.00 10.61 48.64
CA ASP A 259 -17.97 10.65 47.55
C ASP A 259 -17.36 10.44 46.14
N ARG A 260 -16.02 10.53 46.05
CA ARG A 260 -15.31 10.39 44.79
C ARG A 260 -13.83 10.03 44.97
N ARG A 261 -13.17 9.69 43.88
CA ARG A 261 -11.71 9.53 43.81
C ARG A 261 -11.10 10.64 42.96
N VAL A 262 -9.97 11.17 43.36
CA VAL A 262 -9.25 12.21 42.63
C VAL A 262 -7.95 11.64 42.11
N LEU A 263 -7.82 11.55 40.78
CA LEU A 263 -6.52 11.28 40.13
C LEU A 263 -5.73 12.59 40.11
N ARG A 264 -4.75 12.69 40.98
CA ARG A 264 -3.87 13.84 41.07
C ARG A 264 -2.62 13.58 40.29
N LEU A 265 -2.41 14.38 39.23
CA LEU A 265 -1.18 14.40 38.44
C LEU A 265 -0.36 15.62 38.80
N VAL A 266 0.84 15.41 39.34
CA VAL A 266 1.80 16.47 39.61
C VAL A 266 2.80 16.46 38.45
N VAL A 267 2.89 17.58 37.75
CA VAL A 267 3.69 17.75 36.54
C VAL A 267 4.75 18.80 36.78
N GLU A 268 6.00 18.43 36.67
CA GLU A 268 7.13 19.31 36.57
C GLU A 268 7.52 19.43 35.11
N GLU A 269 7.05 20.51 34.43
CA GLU A 269 7.17 20.63 32.98
C GLU A 269 8.63 20.63 32.48
N GLY A 270 9.54 21.19 33.27
CA GLY A 270 10.90 21.47 32.82
C GLY A 270 10.96 22.51 31.68
N PRO A 271 12.16 22.99 31.34
CA PRO A 271 12.38 23.90 30.24
C PRO A 271 12.26 23.19 28.87
N LYS A 272 11.95 23.96 27.82
CA LYS A 272 12.12 23.48 26.45
C LYS A 272 13.59 23.55 26.07
N GLN A 273 14.17 22.42 25.66
CA GLN A 273 15.60 22.28 25.42
C GLN A 273 15.90 21.57 24.12
N ALA A 274 17.00 21.98 23.48
CA ALA A 274 17.51 21.28 22.29
C ALA A 274 18.52 20.20 22.72
N ILE A 275 18.63 19.14 21.94
CA ILE A 275 19.69 18.16 22.09
C ILE A 275 20.97 18.75 21.51
N ARG A 276 21.98 18.93 22.37
CA ARG A 276 23.29 19.45 21.98
C ARG A 276 24.24 18.36 21.54
N THR A 277 24.26 17.25 22.27
CA THR A 277 25.18 16.13 22.01
C THR A 277 24.48 14.81 22.28
N VAL A 278 24.92 13.78 21.58
CA VAL A 278 24.63 12.38 21.91
C VAL A 278 25.95 11.76 22.30
N ARG A 279 26.02 11.10 23.45
CA ARG A 279 27.25 10.53 24.01
C ARG A 279 27.07 9.05 24.33
N PHE A 280 28.15 8.30 24.20
CA PHE A 280 28.17 6.86 24.44
C PHE A 280 29.20 6.50 25.51
N PRO A 281 28.98 6.88 26.81
CA PRO A 281 29.91 6.63 27.86
C PRO A 281 30.19 5.15 28.03
N GLY A 282 31.50 4.78 28.11
CA GLY A 282 31.95 3.40 28.27
C GLY A 282 32.00 2.58 26.97
N ILE A 283 31.75 3.21 25.82
CA ILE A 283 31.96 2.66 24.48
C ILE A 283 33.10 3.45 23.84
N SER A 284 34.12 2.74 23.34
CA SER A 284 35.31 3.37 22.76
C SER A 284 35.85 2.65 21.53
N SER A 285 35.51 1.40 21.36
CA SER A 285 36.00 0.56 20.28
C SER A 285 35.20 0.69 18.97
N VAL A 286 34.00 1.24 19.06
CA VAL A 286 33.14 1.53 17.90
C VAL A 286 33.08 3.05 17.73
N PRO A 287 33.35 3.59 16.53
CA PRO A 287 33.30 5.03 16.30
C PRO A 287 31.93 5.63 16.62
N ASP A 288 31.91 6.77 17.30
CA ASP A 288 30.68 7.50 17.64
C ASP A 288 29.81 7.80 16.39
N SER A 289 30.45 8.13 15.27
CA SER A 289 29.74 8.40 14.01
C SER A 289 28.88 7.22 13.51
N LEU A 290 29.37 5.99 13.73
CA LEU A 290 28.62 4.78 13.35
C LEU A 290 27.42 4.54 14.30
N LEU A 291 27.59 4.87 15.57
CA LEU A 291 26.53 4.80 16.58
C LEU A 291 25.48 5.89 16.34
N GLU A 292 25.92 7.12 16.06
CA GLU A 292 25.05 8.26 15.75
C GLU A 292 24.19 8.02 14.50
N GLU A 293 24.69 7.31 13.48
CA GLU A 293 23.90 6.94 12.30
C GLU A 293 22.73 6.00 12.63
N ARG A 294 22.86 5.21 13.68
CA ARG A 294 21.90 4.16 14.06
C ARG A 294 20.87 4.60 15.09
N VAL A 295 21.04 5.75 15.72
CA VAL A 295 20.13 6.27 16.74
C VAL A 295 19.18 7.32 16.16
N GLY A 296 17.98 7.39 16.71
CA GLY A 296 16.97 8.39 16.36
C GLY A 296 17.25 9.75 17.02
N ALA A 297 17.85 9.76 18.22
CA ALA A 297 18.28 10.97 18.91
C ALA A 297 19.37 11.68 18.11
N ARG A 298 19.09 12.91 17.67
CA ARG A 298 20.05 13.72 16.87
C ARG A 298 20.20 15.11 17.44
N THR A 299 21.38 15.70 17.25
CA THR A 299 21.65 17.07 17.64
C THR A 299 20.71 18.06 16.95
N GLY A 300 20.23 19.06 17.67
CA GLY A 300 19.31 20.08 17.19
C GLY A 300 18.07 20.25 18.06
N HIS A 301 17.06 20.95 17.53
CA HIS A 301 15.81 21.14 18.28
C HIS A 301 15.06 19.83 18.47
N PRO A 302 14.55 19.52 19.67
CA PRO A 302 13.82 18.29 19.97
C PRO A 302 12.49 18.17 19.19
N TRP A 303 11.98 19.26 18.64
CA TRP A 303 10.86 19.30 17.69
C TRP A 303 11.37 19.65 16.29
N ARG A 304 12.19 18.81 15.67
CA ARG A 304 12.51 19.00 14.27
C ARG A 304 11.21 18.97 13.44
N TRP A 305 11.04 19.94 12.57
CA TRP A 305 10.01 19.90 11.55
C TRP A 305 10.19 18.62 10.71
N GLY A 306 9.30 17.62 10.91
CA GLY A 306 9.37 16.34 10.21
C GLY A 306 10.30 15.26 10.79
N GLY A 307 10.94 15.46 11.95
CA GLY A 307 11.64 14.41 12.69
C GLY A 307 10.69 13.67 13.65
N GLU A 308 10.93 12.38 13.93
CA GLU A 308 10.22 11.69 14.99
C GLU A 308 10.49 12.41 16.32
N PRO A 309 9.44 12.67 17.13
CA PRO A 309 9.60 13.29 18.42
C PRO A 309 10.37 12.33 19.35
N ILE A 310 11.32 12.87 20.09
CA ILE A 310 12.11 12.09 21.04
C ILE A 310 11.35 11.95 22.34
N ASP A 311 11.15 10.70 22.74
CA ASP A 311 10.49 10.28 23.95
C ASP A 311 11.23 9.05 24.54
N ASP A 312 10.78 8.58 25.69
CA ASP A 312 11.39 7.43 26.37
C ASP A 312 11.41 6.17 25.49
N ASP A 313 10.38 5.96 24.66
CA ASP A 313 10.30 4.81 23.74
C ASP A 313 11.37 4.91 22.64
N THR A 314 11.57 6.10 22.09
CA THR A 314 12.65 6.38 21.11
C THR A 314 14.02 6.16 21.73
N LEU A 315 14.24 6.66 22.94
CA LEU A 315 15.52 6.49 23.63
C LEU A 315 15.81 5.02 24.00
N ALA A 316 14.77 4.26 24.36
CA ALA A 316 14.91 2.81 24.59
C ALA A 316 15.24 2.05 23.29
N ALA A 317 14.62 2.44 22.17
CA ALA A 317 14.96 1.88 20.85
C ALA A 317 16.40 2.24 20.44
N ASP A 318 16.86 3.45 20.74
CA ASP A 318 18.24 3.88 20.51
C ASP A 318 19.24 3.05 21.33
N ALA A 319 18.96 2.79 22.60
CA ALA A 319 19.79 1.91 23.42
C ALA A 319 19.86 0.48 22.85
N ALA A 320 18.73 -0.06 22.38
CA ALA A 320 18.69 -1.36 21.73
C ALA A 320 19.47 -1.37 20.39
N SER A 321 19.42 -0.27 19.62
CA SER A 321 20.16 -0.10 18.37
C SER A 321 21.68 -0.04 18.60
N VAL A 322 22.11 0.70 19.64
CA VAL A 322 23.53 0.74 20.05
C VAL A 322 24.00 -0.63 20.48
N LEU A 323 23.22 -1.34 21.31
CA LEU A 323 23.53 -2.70 21.73
C LEU A 323 23.64 -3.66 20.53
N GLY A 324 22.72 -3.56 19.58
CA GLY A 324 22.77 -4.31 18.32
C GLY A 324 24.06 -4.05 17.54
N THR A 325 24.43 -2.78 17.40
CA THR A 325 25.66 -2.37 16.69
C THR A 325 26.93 -2.90 17.40
N LEU A 326 26.99 -2.84 18.73
CA LEU A 326 28.10 -3.45 19.48
C LEU A 326 28.21 -4.94 19.24
N ARG A 327 27.10 -5.67 19.30
CA ARG A 327 27.06 -7.11 19.04
C ARG A 327 27.44 -7.48 17.61
N GLU A 328 27.02 -6.69 16.63
CA GLU A 328 27.43 -6.85 15.23
C GLU A 328 28.93 -6.67 15.05
N ASN A 329 29.57 -5.81 15.86
CA ASN A 329 31.01 -5.56 15.85
C ASN A 329 31.84 -6.51 16.70
N GLY A 330 31.23 -7.58 17.22
CA GLY A 330 31.93 -8.66 17.94
C GLY A 330 31.88 -8.57 19.46
N PHE A 331 31.17 -7.59 20.03
CA PHE A 331 31.04 -7.43 21.49
C PHE A 331 29.79 -8.17 21.98
N ALA A 332 29.86 -9.50 22.03
CA ALA A 332 28.72 -10.35 22.38
C ALA A 332 28.17 -10.14 23.79
N GLU A 333 29.04 -9.77 24.72
CA GLU A 333 28.72 -9.53 26.13
C GLU A 333 28.38 -8.05 26.41
N ALA A 334 28.30 -7.23 25.35
CA ALA A 334 27.98 -5.81 25.52
C ALA A 334 26.63 -5.63 26.20
N THR A 335 26.59 -4.61 27.02
CA THR A 335 25.38 -4.12 27.70
C THR A 335 25.24 -2.63 27.49
N VAL A 336 24.02 -2.16 27.34
CA VAL A 336 23.67 -0.74 27.29
C VAL A 336 22.66 -0.50 28.39
N SER A 337 22.97 0.47 29.26
CA SER A 337 22.11 0.85 30.37
C SER A 337 20.96 1.76 29.89
N GLU A 338 20.06 2.10 30.81
CA GLU A 338 18.99 3.05 30.52
C GLU A 338 19.54 4.40 30.05
N PRO A 339 18.96 4.97 28.96
CA PRO A 339 19.34 6.28 28.47
C PRO A 339 19.16 7.38 29.53
N ARG A 340 20.01 8.37 29.49
CA ARG A 340 19.97 9.52 30.43
C ARG A 340 19.88 10.81 29.65
N VAL A 341 19.02 11.71 30.11
CA VAL A 341 18.93 13.08 29.62
C VAL A 341 19.62 13.97 30.64
N VAL A 342 20.77 14.53 30.32
CA VAL A 342 21.57 15.34 31.23
C VAL A 342 21.68 16.79 30.73
N PRO A 343 21.71 17.81 31.62
CA PRO A 343 21.90 19.19 31.21
C PRO A 343 23.25 19.38 30.48
N ASP A 344 23.23 20.13 29.35
CA ASP A 344 24.42 20.47 28.56
C ASP A 344 24.32 21.92 28.05
N GLY A 345 24.86 22.86 28.86
CA GLY A 345 24.73 24.28 28.57
C GLY A 345 23.30 24.78 28.65
N ASP A 346 22.80 25.35 27.53
CA ASP A 346 21.41 25.79 27.36
C ASP A 346 20.48 24.69 26.81
N GLY A 347 20.99 23.46 26.63
CA GLY A 347 20.28 22.31 26.15
C GLY A 347 20.49 21.06 26.98
N VAL A 348 20.39 19.89 26.32
CA VAL A 348 20.61 18.58 26.93
C VAL A 348 21.55 17.72 26.09
N ALA A 349 22.30 16.85 26.78
CA ALA A 349 22.98 15.71 26.18
C ALA A 349 22.15 14.44 26.41
N ILE A 350 22.06 13.59 25.39
CA ILE A 350 21.53 12.22 25.51
C ILE A 350 22.73 11.30 25.75
N GLU A 351 22.77 10.65 26.91
CA GLU A 351 23.78 9.67 27.21
C GLU A 351 23.21 8.25 27.11
N LEU A 352 23.87 7.42 26.31
CA LEU A 352 23.62 5.99 26.14
C LEU A 352 24.79 5.19 26.71
N PRO A 353 24.87 5.04 28.05
CA PRO A 353 26.02 4.42 28.69
C PRO A 353 26.05 2.92 28.43
N GLY A 354 27.20 2.40 28.05
CA GLY A 354 27.38 1.01 27.73
C GLY A 354 28.68 0.41 28.30
N SER A 355 28.75 -0.90 28.24
CA SER A 355 29.96 -1.67 28.48
C SER A 355 30.16 -2.63 27.33
N GLU A 356 31.32 -2.57 26.69
CA GLU A 356 31.61 -3.35 25.49
C GLU A 356 31.84 -4.83 25.80
N GLY A 357 32.48 -5.13 26.93
CA GLY A 357 32.95 -6.48 27.24
C GLY A 357 34.11 -6.92 26.34
N GLN A 358 34.31 -8.23 26.21
CA GLN A 358 35.34 -8.80 25.33
C GLN A 358 34.92 -8.79 23.89
N ARG A 359 35.80 -8.34 22.99
CA ARG A 359 35.59 -8.45 21.55
C ARG A 359 35.97 -9.85 21.06
N TYR A 360 35.07 -10.44 20.30
CA TYR A 360 35.25 -11.72 19.64
C TYR A 360 35.44 -11.55 18.14
N ALA A 361 36.46 -12.17 17.58
CA ALA A 361 36.74 -12.25 16.17
C ALA A 361 36.66 -13.69 15.67
N VAL A 362 36.36 -13.88 14.40
CA VAL A 362 36.41 -15.20 13.76
C VAL A 362 37.85 -15.59 13.52
N GLY A 363 38.37 -16.51 14.33
CA GLY A 363 39.73 -17.02 14.16
C GLY A 363 39.82 -18.11 13.09
N GLU A 364 38.82 -18.96 13.01
CA GLU A 364 38.74 -20.03 12.04
C GLU A 364 37.28 -20.26 11.61
N LEU A 365 37.07 -20.46 10.34
CA LEU A 365 35.75 -20.81 9.76
C LEU A 365 35.94 -22.07 8.91
N THR A 366 35.36 -23.17 9.33
CA THR A 366 35.34 -24.43 8.60
C THR A 366 33.94 -24.74 8.10
N VAL A 367 33.81 -25.14 6.84
CA VAL A 367 32.55 -25.62 6.27
C VAL A 367 32.78 -27.04 5.76
N VAL A 368 31.99 -27.98 6.27
CA VAL A 368 32.14 -29.42 5.94
C VAL A 368 30.80 -29.97 5.45
N GLY A 369 30.88 -31.03 4.62
CA GLY A 369 29.70 -31.75 4.13
C GLY A 369 29.00 -31.08 2.94
N VAL A 370 29.60 -30.07 2.31
CA VAL A 370 29.10 -29.47 1.07
C VAL A 370 29.23 -30.45 -0.09
N PRO A 371 28.17 -30.77 -0.83
CA PRO A 371 28.26 -31.67 -1.99
C PRO A 371 29.16 -31.12 -3.10
N ASP A 372 29.77 -31.99 -3.85
CA ASP A 372 30.68 -31.65 -4.94
C ASP A 372 29.96 -30.77 -6.00
N GLY A 373 30.64 -29.73 -6.48
CA GLY A 373 30.14 -28.84 -7.53
C GLY A 373 29.21 -27.70 -7.02
N ILE A 374 28.94 -27.59 -5.72
CA ILE A 374 28.18 -26.51 -5.16
C ILE A 374 29.12 -25.43 -4.63
N THR A 375 28.92 -24.19 -5.10
CA THR A 375 29.63 -23.02 -4.57
C THR A 375 28.71 -22.30 -3.59
N LEU A 376 29.17 -22.13 -2.35
CA LEU A 376 28.44 -21.33 -1.38
C LEU A 376 28.59 -19.84 -1.68
N PRO A 377 27.58 -19.02 -1.36
CA PRO A 377 27.70 -17.58 -1.44
C PRO A 377 28.71 -17.06 -0.41
N THR A 378 29.11 -15.81 -0.55
CA THR A 378 29.91 -15.14 0.47
C THR A 378 29.17 -15.17 1.80
N LEU A 379 29.75 -15.80 2.80
CA LEU A 379 29.18 -15.88 4.15
C LEU A 379 29.39 -14.55 4.89
N ALA A 380 28.50 -14.24 5.81
CA ALA A 380 28.60 -13.05 6.65
C ALA A 380 29.77 -13.18 7.67
N LEU A 381 30.11 -14.40 8.06
CA LEU A 381 31.33 -14.67 8.83
C LEU A 381 32.57 -14.65 7.92
N VAL A 382 33.55 -13.83 8.28
CA VAL A 382 34.83 -13.70 7.58
C VAL A 382 35.95 -13.89 8.59
N VAL A 383 36.94 -14.75 8.30
CA VAL A 383 38.10 -14.97 9.16
C VAL A 383 38.84 -13.65 9.38
N GLY A 384 39.14 -13.31 10.64
CA GLY A 384 39.67 -12.03 11.06
C GLY A 384 38.63 -10.93 11.30
N GLY A 385 37.40 -11.10 10.81
CA GLY A 385 36.29 -10.19 11.05
C GLY A 385 35.64 -10.40 12.43
N PRO A 386 34.73 -9.48 12.81
CA PRO A 386 33.99 -9.59 14.05
C PRO A 386 33.06 -10.82 14.03
N TRP A 387 33.02 -11.53 15.15
CA TRP A 387 32.04 -12.59 15.32
C TRP A 387 30.79 -12.04 15.99
N SER A 388 29.64 -12.37 15.46
CA SER A 388 28.34 -12.09 16.07
C SER A 388 27.37 -13.26 15.86
N VAL A 389 26.40 -13.40 16.76
CA VAL A 389 25.35 -14.41 16.64
C VAL A 389 24.54 -14.17 15.35
N ALA A 390 24.31 -12.92 14.98
CA ALA A 390 23.61 -12.56 13.76
C ALA A 390 24.38 -13.00 12.49
N ALA A 391 25.69 -12.73 12.44
CA ALA A 391 26.54 -13.13 11.31
C ALA A 391 26.68 -14.67 11.21
N GLU A 392 26.74 -15.37 12.34
CA GLU A 392 26.77 -16.84 12.40
C GLU A 392 25.47 -17.42 11.84
N GLU A 393 24.31 -16.94 12.32
CA GLU A 393 23.01 -17.40 11.85
C GLU A 393 22.76 -17.04 10.37
N GLN A 394 23.14 -15.84 9.95
CA GLN A 394 23.07 -15.43 8.55
C GLN A 394 23.93 -16.32 7.66
N SER A 395 25.13 -16.67 8.09
CA SER A 395 26.03 -17.58 7.37
C SER A 395 25.46 -18.99 7.27
N ARG A 396 24.89 -19.48 8.39
CA ARG A 396 24.21 -20.78 8.42
C ARG A 396 23.03 -20.83 7.45
N LEU A 397 22.16 -19.82 7.50
CA LEU A 397 20.99 -19.70 6.61
C LEU A 397 21.39 -19.53 5.14
N ALA A 398 22.44 -18.77 4.87
CA ALA A 398 22.94 -18.60 3.50
C ALA A 398 23.50 -19.91 2.92
N ALA A 399 24.22 -20.66 3.72
CA ALA A 399 24.70 -22.00 3.33
C ALA A 399 23.53 -22.96 3.11
N GLU A 400 22.57 -23.00 4.03
CA GLU A 400 21.37 -23.84 3.93
C GLU A 400 20.55 -23.51 2.67
N ALA A 401 20.33 -22.22 2.39
CA ALA A 401 19.62 -21.78 1.20
C ALA A 401 20.33 -22.22 -0.09
N ALA A 402 21.65 -22.03 -0.17
CA ALA A 402 22.43 -22.42 -1.36
C ALA A 402 22.39 -23.93 -1.63
N ILE A 403 22.48 -24.72 -0.58
CA ILE A 403 22.42 -26.22 -0.70
C ILE A 403 21.00 -26.64 -1.11
N ARG A 404 19.98 -26.06 -0.52
CA ARG A 404 18.58 -26.32 -0.89
C ARG A 404 18.24 -25.89 -2.30
N ASP A 405 18.77 -24.74 -2.75
CA ASP A 405 18.57 -24.26 -4.12
C ASP A 405 19.30 -25.11 -5.16
N ALA A 406 20.38 -25.78 -4.76
CA ALA A 406 21.05 -26.80 -5.58
C ALA A 406 20.26 -28.13 -5.69
N GLY A 407 19.11 -28.23 -4.99
CA GLY A 407 18.20 -29.39 -5.04
C GLY A 407 18.21 -30.30 -3.84
N TYR A 408 19.00 -30.02 -2.83
CA TYR A 408 19.02 -30.81 -1.58
C TYR A 408 18.00 -30.21 -0.59
N ILE A 409 16.70 -30.31 -0.91
CA ILE A 409 15.65 -29.61 -0.19
C ILE A 409 15.49 -30.02 1.29
N ASP A 410 15.94 -31.18 1.66
CA ASP A 410 15.96 -31.70 3.04
C ASP A 410 17.29 -31.42 3.76
N ALA A 411 18.16 -30.61 3.14
CA ALA A 411 19.43 -30.24 3.74
C ALA A 411 19.22 -29.53 5.09
N THR A 412 20.02 -29.92 6.04
CA THR A 412 20.12 -29.24 7.34
C THR A 412 21.55 -28.73 7.52
N VAL A 413 21.65 -27.51 8.05
CA VAL A 413 22.93 -26.88 8.34
C VAL A 413 22.96 -26.46 9.80
N VAL A 414 23.99 -26.93 10.51
CA VAL A 414 24.18 -26.63 11.93
C VAL A 414 25.52 -25.92 12.09
N SER A 415 25.55 -24.86 12.90
CA SER A 415 26.77 -24.20 13.30
C SER A 415 27.14 -24.60 14.73
N ALA A 416 28.42 -24.85 14.97
CA ALA A 416 29.00 -25.06 16.28
C ALA A 416 30.18 -24.11 16.44
N ARG A 417 30.31 -23.52 17.63
CA ARG A 417 31.40 -22.60 17.93
C ARG A 417 32.10 -22.91 19.21
N ALA A 418 33.39 -22.62 19.25
CA ALA A 418 34.22 -22.60 20.44
C ALA A 418 34.99 -21.27 20.47
N CYS A 419 34.75 -20.44 21.50
CA CYS A 419 35.40 -19.16 21.63
C CYS A 419 36.35 -19.18 22.84
N GLU A 420 37.63 -18.81 22.65
CA GLU A 420 38.66 -18.71 23.68
C GLU A 420 39.47 -17.42 23.46
N ALA A 421 39.75 -16.67 24.52
CA ALA A 421 40.60 -15.47 24.49
C ALA A 421 40.26 -14.46 23.35
N GLY A 422 38.96 -14.25 23.03
CA GLY A 422 38.51 -13.30 21.99
C GLY A 422 38.55 -13.84 20.57
N SER A 423 38.91 -15.11 20.36
CA SER A 423 38.90 -15.79 19.06
C SER A 423 37.87 -16.90 19.04
N CYS A 424 37.00 -16.91 18.01
CA CYS A 424 36.02 -17.96 17.84
C CYS A 424 36.37 -18.86 16.64
N ARG A 425 36.40 -20.17 16.89
CA ARG A 425 36.38 -21.17 15.82
C ARG A 425 34.94 -21.54 15.55
N VAL A 426 34.49 -21.37 14.32
CA VAL A 426 33.13 -21.69 13.90
C VAL A 426 33.17 -22.81 12.86
N ALA A 427 32.46 -23.90 13.12
CA ALA A 427 32.30 -25.02 12.22
C ALA A 427 30.84 -25.03 11.72
N VAL A 428 30.64 -24.91 10.41
CA VAL A 428 29.36 -25.06 9.75
C VAL A 428 29.29 -26.43 9.12
N THR A 429 28.43 -27.30 9.65
CA THR A 429 28.25 -28.66 9.17
C THR A 429 27.00 -28.79 8.34
N VAL A 430 27.15 -29.18 7.10
CA VAL A 430 26.08 -29.42 6.15
C VAL A 430 25.77 -30.93 6.11
N THR A 431 24.49 -31.25 6.28
CA THR A 431 23.95 -32.59 6.02
C THR A 431 22.99 -32.46 4.83
N PRO A 432 23.45 -32.76 3.61
CA PRO A 432 22.68 -32.41 2.40
C PRO A 432 21.45 -33.28 2.17
N GLY A 433 21.45 -34.51 2.60
CA GLY A 433 20.41 -35.48 2.22
C GLY A 433 20.54 -35.91 0.76
N GLU A 434 19.43 -36.32 0.14
CA GLU A 434 19.42 -36.74 -1.26
C GLU A 434 19.03 -35.58 -2.20
N PRO A 435 19.65 -35.47 -3.39
CA PRO A 435 19.28 -34.48 -4.37
C PRO A 435 17.87 -34.74 -4.91
N THR A 436 17.06 -33.73 -4.94
CA THR A 436 15.63 -33.80 -5.28
C THR A 436 15.33 -33.02 -6.54
N ARG A 437 14.56 -33.62 -7.44
CA ARG A 437 14.03 -33.00 -8.64
C ARG A 437 12.51 -32.89 -8.56
N VAL A 438 11.95 -31.96 -9.28
CA VAL A 438 10.51 -31.82 -9.45
C VAL A 438 9.96 -33.07 -10.13
N GLY A 439 9.04 -33.72 -9.46
CA GLY A 439 8.27 -34.82 -10.05
C GLY A 439 6.94 -34.27 -10.63
N ARG A 440 5.84 -34.71 -10.04
CA ARG A 440 4.49 -34.25 -10.48
C ARG A 440 4.17 -32.87 -9.92
N VAL A 441 3.65 -31.97 -10.77
CA VAL A 441 3.08 -30.68 -10.34
C VAL A 441 1.58 -30.82 -10.22
N VAL A 442 1.06 -30.54 -9.02
CA VAL A 442 -0.38 -30.56 -8.70
C VAL A 442 -0.85 -29.14 -8.45
N ILE A 443 -1.93 -28.74 -9.10
CA ILE A 443 -2.52 -27.42 -8.97
C ILE A 443 -3.86 -27.54 -8.26
N PHE A 444 -4.07 -26.74 -7.23
CA PHE A 444 -5.29 -26.76 -6.42
C PHE A 444 -5.85 -25.34 -6.22
N GLY A 445 -7.19 -25.22 -6.15
CA GLY A 445 -7.87 -23.96 -5.82
C GLY A 445 -8.33 -23.13 -7.01
N LEU A 446 -8.13 -23.59 -8.26
CA LEU A 446 -8.63 -22.92 -9.45
C LEU A 446 -10.16 -22.97 -9.51
N ALA A 447 -10.78 -21.82 -9.80
CA ALA A 447 -12.21 -21.69 -10.01
C ALA A 447 -12.56 -21.20 -11.43
N LYS A 448 -11.88 -20.17 -11.90
CA LYS A 448 -12.09 -19.53 -13.23
C LYS A 448 -10.87 -19.66 -14.12
N THR A 449 -9.67 -19.63 -13.51
CA THR A 449 -8.40 -19.60 -14.25
C THR A 449 -8.08 -20.95 -14.88
N ASP A 450 -7.64 -20.95 -16.13
CA ASP A 450 -7.18 -22.16 -16.79
C ASP A 450 -5.89 -22.69 -16.15
N ALA A 451 -5.82 -24.00 -15.92
CA ALA A 451 -4.64 -24.65 -15.35
C ALA A 451 -3.37 -24.50 -16.21
N GLN A 452 -3.52 -24.34 -17.55
CA GLN A 452 -2.39 -24.08 -18.44
C GLN A 452 -1.75 -22.71 -18.19
N VAL A 453 -2.55 -21.70 -17.81
CA VAL A 453 -2.04 -20.39 -17.41
C VAL A 453 -1.11 -20.54 -16.20
N VAL A 454 -1.58 -21.28 -15.19
CA VAL A 454 -0.78 -21.53 -13.97
C VAL A 454 0.51 -22.25 -14.30
N LYS A 455 0.45 -23.33 -15.10
CA LYS A 455 1.65 -24.10 -15.53
C LYS A 455 2.66 -23.21 -16.25
N LYS A 456 2.19 -22.42 -17.24
CA LYS A 456 3.03 -21.53 -18.06
C LYS A 456 3.69 -20.43 -17.22
N VAL A 457 2.93 -19.82 -16.31
CA VAL A 457 3.43 -18.72 -15.47
C VAL A 457 4.29 -19.20 -14.32
N ALA A 458 3.91 -20.29 -13.66
CA ALA A 458 4.73 -20.91 -12.61
C ALA A 458 6.08 -21.35 -13.16
N ALA A 459 6.11 -21.83 -14.42
CA ALA A 459 7.31 -22.34 -15.08
C ALA A 459 8.10 -23.29 -14.18
N ILE A 460 7.40 -24.28 -13.64
CA ILE A 460 7.96 -25.40 -12.89
C ILE A 460 7.72 -26.65 -13.73
N GLU A 461 8.78 -27.27 -14.20
CA GLU A 461 8.70 -28.44 -15.06
C GLU A 461 9.21 -29.71 -14.36
N PRO A 462 8.62 -30.85 -14.63
CA PRO A 462 9.14 -32.13 -14.15
C PRO A 462 10.61 -32.32 -14.56
N GLY A 463 11.42 -32.80 -13.64
CA GLY A 463 12.86 -33.00 -13.85
C GLY A 463 13.76 -31.83 -13.48
N GLN A 464 13.21 -30.63 -13.30
CA GLN A 464 13.96 -29.49 -12.78
C GLN A 464 14.41 -29.69 -11.33
N VAL A 465 15.41 -28.93 -10.92
CA VAL A 465 15.80 -28.81 -9.52
C VAL A 465 14.70 -28.11 -8.73
N ALA A 466 14.31 -28.66 -7.61
CA ALA A 466 13.19 -28.14 -6.79
C ALA A 466 13.69 -27.23 -5.65
N GLY A 467 14.54 -26.23 -5.94
CA GLY A 467 15.09 -25.33 -4.92
C GLY A 467 14.03 -24.33 -4.40
N PRO A 468 14.16 -23.86 -3.15
CA PRO A 468 13.28 -22.85 -2.55
C PRO A 468 13.15 -21.56 -3.37
N GLU A 469 14.26 -21.06 -3.94
CA GLU A 469 14.24 -19.86 -4.78
C GLU A 469 13.41 -20.06 -6.06
N ALA A 470 13.51 -21.22 -6.70
CA ALA A 470 12.69 -21.56 -7.87
C ALA A 470 11.19 -21.57 -7.53
N LEU A 471 10.82 -22.12 -6.36
CA LEU A 471 9.44 -22.18 -5.88
C LEU A 471 8.93 -20.79 -5.51
N LEU A 472 9.73 -19.97 -4.81
CA LEU A 472 9.42 -18.59 -4.48
C LEU A 472 9.31 -17.71 -5.74
N ALA A 473 10.19 -17.90 -6.72
CA ALA A 473 10.11 -17.21 -8.00
C ALA A 473 8.82 -17.55 -8.75
N ALA A 474 8.39 -18.82 -8.72
CA ALA A 474 7.11 -19.23 -9.27
C ALA A 474 5.94 -18.56 -8.54
N GLN A 475 5.97 -18.53 -7.22
CA GLN A 475 4.96 -17.85 -6.41
C GLN A 475 4.89 -16.34 -6.73
N ARG A 476 6.04 -15.66 -6.81
CA ARG A 476 6.12 -14.23 -7.18
C ARG A 476 5.57 -13.97 -8.59
N ARG A 477 5.90 -14.82 -9.56
CA ARG A 477 5.39 -14.71 -10.93
C ARG A 477 3.87 -14.83 -10.97
N MET A 478 3.30 -15.77 -10.23
CA MET A 478 1.85 -15.99 -10.17
C MET A 478 1.13 -14.85 -9.47
N LEU A 479 1.63 -14.39 -8.30
CA LEU A 479 1.10 -13.21 -7.61
C LEU A 479 1.18 -11.96 -8.50
N GLY A 480 2.24 -11.85 -9.30
CA GLY A 480 2.43 -10.77 -10.26
C GLY A 480 1.35 -10.67 -11.35
N LEU A 481 0.55 -11.71 -11.59
CA LEU A 481 -0.62 -11.62 -12.49
C LEU A 481 -1.72 -10.73 -11.94
N GLY A 482 -1.83 -10.61 -10.59
CA GLY A 482 -2.89 -9.83 -9.92
C GLY A 482 -4.26 -10.51 -9.91
N ILE A 483 -4.35 -11.78 -10.32
CA ILE A 483 -5.59 -12.56 -10.33
C ILE A 483 -5.72 -13.53 -9.16
N PHE A 484 -4.69 -13.64 -8.32
CA PHE A 484 -4.66 -14.47 -7.13
C PHE A 484 -4.51 -13.61 -5.88
N GLN A 485 -5.31 -13.90 -4.87
CA GLN A 485 -5.20 -13.29 -3.54
C GLN A 485 -4.10 -13.96 -2.72
N ARG A 486 -3.97 -15.29 -2.87
CA ARG A 486 -2.94 -16.09 -2.23
C ARG A 486 -2.40 -17.13 -3.19
N VAL A 487 -1.10 -17.34 -3.15
CA VAL A 487 -0.41 -18.40 -3.86
C VAL A 487 0.57 -19.06 -2.90
N ALA A 488 0.53 -20.35 -2.77
CA ALA A 488 1.53 -21.13 -2.07
C ALA A 488 2.10 -22.19 -3.02
N VAL A 489 3.42 -22.20 -3.15
CA VAL A 489 4.15 -23.19 -3.96
C VAL A 489 5.06 -23.95 -3.02
N ARG A 490 4.80 -25.22 -2.80
CA ARG A 490 5.53 -26.02 -1.82
C ARG A 490 5.77 -27.46 -2.28
N PRO A 491 6.84 -28.09 -1.85
CA PRO A 491 7.04 -29.51 -2.09
C PRO A 491 5.99 -30.32 -1.32
N ILE A 492 5.53 -31.41 -1.93
CA ILE A 492 4.65 -32.38 -1.26
C ILE A 492 5.50 -33.22 -0.34
N PRO A 493 5.17 -33.41 0.95
CA PRO A 493 5.90 -34.28 1.85
C PRO A 493 5.94 -35.75 1.34
N GLY A 494 7.08 -36.41 1.53
CA GLY A 494 7.31 -37.79 1.08
C GLY A 494 7.86 -37.86 -0.35
N GLN A 495 8.53 -38.97 -0.64
CA GLN A 495 9.06 -39.25 -1.98
C GLN A 495 8.00 -39.96 -2.81
N ILE A 496 7.89 -39.57 -4.11
CA ILE A 496 6.96 -40.19 -5.02
C ILE A 496 7.63 -41.40 -5.71
N SER A 497 8.89 -41.29 -6.09
CA SER A 497 9.72 -42.36 -6.65
C SER A 497 11.16 -41.87 -6.83
N GLY A 498 12.14 -42.53 -6.20
CA GLY A 498 13.54 -42.11 -6.28
C GLY A 498 13.76 -40.67 -5.79
N ALA A 499 14.67 -39.95 -6.46
CA ALA A 499 15.00 -38.56 -6.14
C ALA A 499 13.96 -37.52 -6.62
N GLN A 500 12.71 -37.92 -6.87
CA GLN A 500 11.65 -37.02 -7.32
C GLN A 500 10.66 -36.66 -6.21
N ARG A 501 10.31 -35.39 -6.12
CA ARG A 501 9.30 -34.89 -5.18
C ARG A 501 8.20 -34.10 -5.92
N GLY A 502 6.95 -34.36 -5.58
CA GLY A 502 5.83 -33.60 -6.11
C GLY A 502 5.86 -32.14 -5.63
N VAL A 503 5.35 -31.24 -6.45
CA VAL A 503 5.15 -29.82 -6.11
C VAL A 503 3.66 -29.51 -6.11
N LEU A 504 3.16 -28.97 -5.01
CA LEU A 504 1.79 -28.46 -4.88
C LEU A 504 1.79 -26.95 -5.10
N ILE A 505 0.98 -26.51 -6.06
CA ILE A 505 0.64 -25.12 -6.29
C ILE A 505 -0.79 -24.93 -5.80
N GLU A 506 -0.93 -24.23 -4.69
CA GLU A 506 -2.22 -23.90 -4.08
C GLU A 506 -2.52 -22.43 -4.33
N VAL A 507 -3.69 -22.13 -4.88
CA VAL A 507 -4.09 -20.76 -5.23
C VAL A 507 -5.47 -20.44 -4.68
N ASP A 508 -5.64 -19.19 -4.26
CA ASP A 508 -6.95 -18.58 -4.03
C ASP A 508 -7.11 -17.44 -5.05
N GLU A 509 -8.14 -17.57 -5.88
CA GLU A 509 -8.41 -16.55 -6.90
C GLU A 509 -8.97 -15.27 -6.27
N ALA A 510 -8.44 -14.12 -6.69
CA ALA A 510 -8.95 -12.81 -6.33
C ALA A 510 -10.24 -12.47 -7.09
N GLN A 511 -10.96 -11.45 -6.64
CA GLN A 511 -12.04 -10.88 -7.44
C GLN A 511 -11.46 -10.29 -8.72
N SER A 512 -11.86 -10.81 -9.87
CA SER A 512 -11.31 -10.40 -11.15
C SER A 512 -11.90 -9.10 -11.68
N ARG A 513 -13.03 -8.64 -11.13
CA ARG A 513 -13.74 -7.44 -11.57
C ARG A 513 -13.68 -6.35 -10.52
N ALA A 514 -13.37 -5.14 -10.96
CA ALA A 514 -13.45 -3.95 -10.12
C ALA A 514 -14.20 -2.84 -10.86
N VAL A 515 -14.90 -2.02 -10.09
CA VAL A 515 -15.53 -0.78 -10.53
C VAL A 515 -15.08 0.31 -9.60
N THR A 516 -14.57 1.40 -10.14
CA THR A 516 -14.18 2.59 -9.40
C THR A 516 -14.91 3.79 -9.98
N ALA A 517 -15.49 4.61 -9.13
CA ALA A 517 -16.05 5.90 -9.50
C ALA A 517 -15.42 6.98 -8.63
N GLY A 518 -15.05 8.09 -9.22
CA GLY A 518 -14.42 9.21 -8.54
C GLY A 518 -15.10 10.52 -8.90
N VAL A 519 -15.13 11.43 -7.94
CA VAL A 519 -15.52 12.82 -8.13
C VAL A 519 -14.40 13.72 -7.62
N GLY A 520 -14.13 14.81 -8.30
CA GLY A 520 -13.11 15.76 -7.90
C GLY A 520 -13.43 17.15 -8.40
N TRP A 521 -12.69 18.12 -7.92
CA TRP A 521 -12.73 19.50 -8.36
C TRP A 521 -11.34 20.11 -8.25
N ASP A 522 -10.93 20.84 -9.24
CA ASP A 522 -9.79 21.74 -9.17
C ASP A 522 -10.07 23.00 -10.02
N ASN A 523 -9.24 24.02 -9.89
CA ASN A 523 -9.50 25.29 -10.57
C ASN A 523 -9.15 25.31 -12.07
N VAL A 524 -8.56 24.24 -12.60
CA VAL A 524 -8.21 24.07 -14.02
C VAL A 524 -9.25 23.23 -14.73
N GLU A 525 -9.55 22.03 -14.19
CA GLU A 525 -10.51 21.10 -14.80
C GLU A 525 -11.95 21.30 -14.31
N GLN A 526 -12.17 22.17 -13.32
CA GLN A 526 -13.47 22.38 -12.67
C GLN A 526 -13.98 21.07 -12.03
N ALA A 527 -15.26 20.77 -12.23
CA ALA A 527 -15.83 19.51 -11.76
C ALA A 527 -15.35 18.32 -12.61
N ARG A 528 -14.89 17.27 -11.96
CA ARG A 528 -14.38 16.05 -12.60
C ARG A 528 -15.12 14.83 -12.11
N LEU A 529 -15.58 14.03 -13.05
CA LEU A 529 -16.12 12.69 -12.84
C LEU A 529 -15.21 11.67 -13.52
N SER A 530 -14.92 10.59 -12.83
CA SER A 530 -14.19 9.46 -13.39
C SER A 530 -14.91 8.15 -13.13
N PHE A 531 -14.84 7.24 -14.08
CA PHE A 531 -15.38 5.90 -13.98
C PHE A 531 -14.39 4.94 -14.61
N SER A 532 -14.03 3.90 -13.87
CA SER A 532 -13.20 2.82 -14.37
C SER A 532 -13.84 1.47 -14.07
N TRP A 533 -13.81 0.59 -15.07
CA TRP A 533 -14.18 -0.80 -14.93
C TRP A 533 -13.02 -1.67 -15.39
N SER A 534 -12.77 -2.76 -14.68
CA SER A 534 -11.72 -3.70 -15.04
C SER A 534 -12.15 -5.16 -14.86
N GLU A 535 -11.71 -6.02 -15.79
CA GLU A 535 -11.72 -7.47 -15.68
C GLU A 535 -10.29 -7.97 -15.82
N LEU A 536 -9.72 -8.50 -14.74
CA LEU A 536 -8.30 -8.90 -14.68
C LEU A 536 -8.04 -10.33 -15.18
N ASN A 537 -9.08 -11.12 -15.34
CA ASN A 537 -8.98 -12.53 -15.75
C ASN A 537 -10.01 -12.86 -16.83
N LEU A 538 -9.87 -12.22 -17.96
CA LEU A 538 -10.76 -12.37 -19.11
C LEU A 538 -10.71 -13.82 -19.61
N PHE A 539 -11.88 -14.48 -19.64
CA PHE A 539 -12.04 -15.89 -20.03
C PHE A 539 -11.15 -16.89 -19.28
N GLY A 540 -10.66 -16.56 -18.06
CA GLY A 540 -9.77 -17.42 -17.31
C GLY A 540 -8.30 -17.45 -17.76
N ASN A 541 -7.91 -16.58 -18.67
CA ASN A 541 -6.59 -16.59 -19.32
C ASN A 541 -5.59 -15.56 -18.74
N ALA A 542 -5.88 -14.99 -17.56
CA ALA A 542 -5.10 -13.93 -16.92
C ALA A 542 -4.85 -12.69 -17.80
N ARG A 543 -5.66 -12.52 -18.86
CA ARG A 543 -5.70 -11.32 -19.70
C ARG A 543 -6.60 -10.30 -19.07
N SER A 544 -6.30 -9.02 -19.23
CA SER A 544 -7.09 -7.96 -18.59
C SER A 544 -7.73 -7.04 -19.63
N LEU A 545 -8.93 -6.58 -19.31
CA LEU A 545 -9.64 -5.55 -20.05
C LEU A 545 -10.01 -4.42 -19.11
N PHE A 546 -9.71 -3.18 -19.52
CA PHE A 546 -10.00 -1.97 -18.79
C PHE A 546 -10.87 -1.06 -19.62
N LEU A 547 -11.80 -0.40 -18.98
CA LEU A 547 -12.60 0.68 -19.54
C LEU A 547 -12.40 1.88 -18.61
N ASP A 548 -11.90 2.97 -19.12
CA ASP A 548 -11.65 4.20 -18.37
C ASP A 548 -12.39 5.36 -19.03
N THR A 549 -13.04 6.17 -18.21
CA THR A 549 -13.75 7.36 -18.63
C THR A 549 -13.51 8.49 -17.65
N LYS A 550 -13.20 9.67 -18.17
CA LYS A 550 -13.07 10.90 -17.42
C LYS A 550 -13.89 11.99 -18.12
N VAL A 551 -14.62 12.76 -17.35
CA VAL A 551 -15.38 13.91 -17.85
C VAL A 551 -15.12 15.08 -16.91
N SER A 552 -14.61 16.17 -17.47
CA SER A 552 -14.43 17.47 -16.82
C SER A 552 -14.80 18.58 -17.80
N ASP A 553 -14.75 19.83 -17.38
CA ASP A 553 -14.96 20.96 -18.29
C ASP A 553 -13.86 21.03 -19.37
N ARG A 554 -12.64 20.61 -19.01
CA ARG A 554 -11.48 20.67 -19.90
C ARG A 554 -11.27 19.41 -20.73
N GLU A 555 -11.75 18.23 -20.29
CA GLU A 555 -11.43 16.97 -20.95
C GLU A 555 -12.58 15.97 -20.84
N LYS A 556 -12.92 15.35 -21.96
CA LYS A 556 -13.79 14.17 -22.04
C LYS A 556 -12.98 13.03 -22.64
N HIS A 557 -12.55 12.11 -21.79
CA HIS A 557 -11.71 10.98 -22.18
C HIS A 557 -12.47 9.66 -22.07
N PHE A 558 -12.32 8.82 -23.08
CA PHE A 558 -12.83 7.47 -23.11
C PHE A 558 -11.76 6.53 -23.66
N GLN A 559 -11.44 5.45 -22.95
CA GLN A 559 -10.41 4.50 -23.34
C GLN A 559 -10.81 3.06 -23.02
N ILE A 560 -10.53 2.16 -23.95
CA ILE A 560 -10.58 0.71 -23.75
C ILE A 560 -9.18 0.17 -23.93
N SER A 561 -8.68 -0.57 -22.91
CA SER A 561 -7.34 -1.13 -22.92
C SER A 561 -7.38 -2.64 -22.69
N TYR A 562 -6.69 -3.38 -23.52
CA TYR A 562 -6.43 -4.80 -23.35
C TYR A 562 -4.98 -5.02 -22.95
N ARG A 563 -4.75 -5.91 -21.99
CA ARG A 563 -3.42 -6.26 -21.50
C ARG A 563 -3.19 -7.77 -21.56
N GLU A 564 -2.06 -8.16 -22.15
CA GLU A 564 -1.56 -9.53 -22.16
C GLU A 564 -0.28 -9.65 -21.32
N PRO A 565 -0.22 -10.56 -20.33
CA PRO A 565 0.99 -10.77 -19.53
C PRO A 565 2.11 -11.41 -20.37
N ALA A 566 3.39 -11.09 -20.08
CA ALA A 566 4.57 -11.52 -20.82
C ALA A 566 4.63 -13.02 -21.16
N ARG A 567 4.38 -13.89 -20.19
CA ARG A 567 4.53 -15.34 -20.36
C ARG A 567 3.35 -16.00 -21.12
N LEU A 568 2.29 -15.26 -21.34
CA LEU A 568 1.10 -15.73 -22.05
C LEU A 568 1.02 -15.16 -23.46
N GLY A 569 1.72 -14.03 -23.70
CA GLY A 569 1.76 -13.34 -24.99
C GLY A 569 2.62 -14.06 -26.04
N VAL A 570 2.28 -13.81 -27.29
CA VAL A 570 3.00 -14.40 -28.45
C VAL A 570 4.45 -13.94 -28.52
N LEU A 571 4.72 -12.71 -28.11
CA LEU A 571 6.04 -12.07 -28.20
C LEU A 571 6.90 -12.27 -26.95
N GLY A 572 6.37 -12.88 -25.89
CA GLY A 572 7.10 -13.06 -24.63
C GLY A 572 7.29 -11.78 -23.80
N PHE A 573 6.74 -10.64 -24.23
CA PHE A 573 6.71 -9.37 -23.52
C PHE A 573 5.31 -9.04 -23.05
N PRO A 574 5.14 -8.30 -21.92
CA PRO A 574 3.86 -7.71 -21.58
C PRO A 574 3.42 -6.76 -22.68
N THR A 575 2.20 -6.94 -23.17
CA THR A 575 1.66 -6.15 -24.27
C THR A 575 0.39 -5.45 -23.81
N TRP A 576 0.29 -4.16 -24.12
CA TRP A 576 -0.91 -3.36 -23.98
C TRP A 576 -1.41 -2.91 -25.34
N VAL A 577 -2.71 -2.98 -25.56
CA VAL A 577 -3.36 -2.42 -26.74
C VAL A 577 -4.48 -1.55 -26.24
N SER A 578 -4.58 -0.34 -26.75
CA SER A 578 -5.58 0.62 -26.30
C SER A 578 -6.20 1.35 -27.49
N VAL A 579 -7.49 1.63 -27.38
CA VAL A 579 -8.22 2.50 -28.27
C VAL A 579 -8.82 3.62 -27.43
N PHE A 580 -8.70 4.85 -27.90
CA PHE A 580 -9.15 6.00 -27.14
C PHE A 580 -9.83 7.07 -28.01
N ARG A 581 -10.62 7.88 -27.33
CA ARG A 581 -11.12 9.16 -27.81
C ARG A 581 -11.01 10.17 -26.68
N THR A 582 -10.46 11.35 -26.99
CA THR A 582 -10.30 12.46 -26.07
C THR A 582 -10.78 13.74 -26.76
N ASP A 583 -11.72 14.44 -26.15
CA ASP A 583 -12.16 15.79 -26.53
C ASP A 583 -11.55 16.73 -25.48
N GLU A 584 -10.65 17.61 -25.88
CA GLU A 584 -9.91 18.56 -25.01
C GLU A 584 -10.34 19.98 -25.34
N HIS A 585 -10.68 20.75 -24.31
CA HIS A 585 -11.02 22.15 -24.39
C HIS A 585 -9.88 22.98 -23.80
N TYR A 586 -9.14 23.66 -24.64
CA TYR A 586 -8.12 24.63 -24.26
C TYR A 586 -8.70 26.03 -24.21
N THR A 587 -7.92 27.01 -23.78
CA THR A 587 -8.40 28.41 -23.71
C THR A 587 -8.70 28.95 -25.10
N ASP A 588 -7.86 28.62 -26.08
CA ASP A 588 -7.84 29.24 -27.40
C ASP A 588 -8.32 28.33 -28.52
N TYR A 589 -8.49 27.02 -28.25
CA TYR A 589 -8.90 26.02 -29.24
C TYR A 589 -9.48 24.76 -28.59
N ASP A 590 -10.21 23.98 -29.38
CA ASP A 590 -10.68 22.65 -29.05
C ASP A 590 -9.89 21.60 -29.85
N LEU A 591 -9.62 20.46 -29.25
CA LEU A 591 -8.90 19.39 -29.90
C LEU A 591 -9.55 18.04 -29.69
N LEU A 592 -10.07 17.45 -30.77
CA LEU A 592 -10.52 16.06 -30.73
C LEU A 592 -9.38 15.12 -31.15
N ARG A 593 -9.02 14.19 -30.31
CA ARG A 593 -8.08 13.10 -30.60
C ARG A 593 -8.76 11.74 -30.53
N ARG A 594 -8.54 10.91 -31.51
CA ARG A 594 -8.99 9.52 -31.54
C ARG A 594 -7.90 8.64 -32.10
N GLY A 595 -7.71 7.46 -31.53
CA GLY A 595 -6.62 6.62 -32.01
C GLY A 595 -6.47 5.33 -31.25
N MET A 596 -5.37 4.67 -31.52
CA MET A 596 -4.95 3.45 -30.85
C MET A 596 -3.46 3.49 -30.55
N TRP A 597 -3.05 2.76 -29.54
CA TRP A 597 -1.63 2.53 -29.28
C TRP A 597 -1.37 1.08 -28.86
N ILE A 598 -0.19 0.61 -29.16
CA ILE A 598 0.33 -0.69 -28.75
C ILE A 598 1.64 -0.46 -28.02
N GLU A 599 1.76 -0.97 -26.80
CA GLU A 599 2.95 -0.82 -25.97
C GLU A 599 3.49 -2.18 -25.55
N PHE A 600 4.78 -2.36 -25.66
CA PHE A 600 5.54 -3.52 -25.22
C PHE A 600 6.46 -3.10 -24.08
N GLY A 601 6.50 -3.88 -23.00
CA GLY A 601 7.39 -3.65 -21.88
C GLY A 601 6.72 -3.90 -20.53
N ASP A 602 7.54 -4.06 -19.48
CA ASP A 602 7.04 -4.35 -18.14
C ASP A 602 7.09 -3.10 -17.25
N ARG A 603 5.97 -2.44 -17.11
CA ARG A 603 5.80 -1.27 -16.23
C ARG A 603 6.01 -1.54 -14.74
N ARG A 604 6.07 -2.82 -14.32
CA ARG A 604 6.23 -3.22 -12.92
C ARG A 604 7.69 -3.41 -12.50
N ARG A 605 8.60 -3.48 -13.46
CA ARG A 605 10.01 -3.74 -13.19
C ARG A 605 10.71 -2.46 -12.71
N ARG A 606 11.34 -2.50 -11.57
CA ARG A 606 12.14 -1.41 -10.98
C ARG A 606 13.57 -1.88 -10.76
N PRO A 607 14.56 -0.98 -10.77
CA PRO A 607 14.48 0.46 -11.00
C PRO A 607 14.36 0.85 -12.47
N GLY A 608 14.99 0.10 -13.40
CA GLY A 608 15.03 0.45 -14.82
C GLY A 608 14.06 -0.34 -15.66
N ARG A 609 13.42 0.31 -16.63
CA ARG A 609 12.54 -0.32 -17.61
C ARG A 609 12.66 0.34 -18.98
N ILE A 610 12.43 -0.46 -20.03
CA ILE A 610 12.33 0.01 -21.40
C ILE A 610 10.93 -0.33 -21.87
N LEU A 611 10.26 0.65 -22.47
CA LEU A 611 8.97 0.53 -23.11
C LEU A 611 9.14 0.86 -24.59
N LEU A 612 8.43 0.16 -25.43
CA LEU A 612 8.32 0.46 -26.86
C LEU A 612 6.86 0.64 -27.19
N ARG A 613 6.48 1.82 -27.65
CA ARG A 613 5.10 2.15 -27.97
C ARG A 613 4.98 2.56 -29.44
N TYR A 614 3.98 2.01 -30.11
CA TYR A 614 3.48 2.50 -31.38
C TYR A 614 2.16 3.21 -31.14
N ASP A 615 2.06 4.44 -31.61
CA ASP A 615 0.86 5.27 -31.56
C ASP A 615 0.34 5.55 -32.98
N TYR A 616 -0.97 5.42 -33.15
CA TYR A 616 -1.69 5.93 -34.30
C TYR A 616 -2.85 6.76 -33.83
N GLN A 617 -2.89 8.03 -34.18
CA GLN A 617 -3.99 8.93 -33.80
C GLN A 617 -4.32 9.89 -34.93
N ILE A 618 -5.58 10.28 -34.96
CA ILE A 618 -6.10 11.36 -35.80
C ILE A 618 -6.50 12.49 -34.87
N THR A 619 -6.04 13.68 -35.18
CA THR A 619 -6.31 14.91 -34.43
C THR A 619 -7.14 15.85 -35.30
N LEU A 620 -8.19 16.43 -34.73
CA LEU A 620 -9.08 17.39 -35.40
C LEU A 620 -9.11 18.62 -34.49
N PRO A 621 -8.27 19.61 -34.79
CA PRO A 621 -8.31 20.90 -34.09
C PRO A 621 -9.48 21.75 -34.59
N ASP A 622 -10.13 22.46 -33.67
CA ASP A 622 -11.05 23.56 -33.96
C ASP A 622 -10.42 24.84 -33.35
N ALA A 623 -9.71 25.57 -34.16
CA ALA A 623 -8.80 26.63 -33.75
C ALA A 623 -8.74 27.76 -34.79
N PRO A 624 -8.32 29.00 -34.41
CA PRO A 624 -7.98 30.06 -35.34
C PRO A 624 -6.89 29.60 -36.36
N GLU A 625 -7.02 30.04 -37.62
CA GLU A 625 -6.11 29.63 -38.71
C GLU A 625 -4.63 29.98 -38.39
N ASP A 626 -4.40 31.06 -37.66
CA ASP A 626 -3.04 31.57 -37.35
C ASP A 626 -2.22 30.64 -36.46
N ILE A 627 -2.92 29.76 -35.72
CA ILE A 627 -2.25 28.80 -34.81
C ILE A 627 -2.16 27.38 -35.39
N LEU A 628 -2.82 27.11 -36.48
CA LEU A 628 -2.80 25.79 -37.16
C LEU A 628 -1.59 25.66 -38.09
N SER A 629 -1.10 24.42 -38.23
CA SER A 629 -0.17 24.05 -39.28
C SER A 629 -0.81 24.17 -40.67
N GLU A 630 -0.02 24.25 -41.73
CA GLU A 630 -0.52 24.32 -43.10
C GLU A 630 -1.40 23.13 -43.45
N LEU A 631 -0.95 21.93 -43.04
CA LEU A 631 -1.75 20.68 -43.16
C LEU A 631 -3.09 20.77 -42.45
N GLU A 632 -3.12 21.21 -41.20
CA GLU A 632 -4.37 21.32 -40.43
C GLU A 632 -5.32 22.38 -40.99
N ARG A 633 -4.79 23.43 -41.64
CA ARG A 633 -5.63 24.43 -42.35
C ARG A 633 -6.26 23.86 -43.63
N GLU A 634 -5.51 23.03 -44.38
CA GLU A 634 -5.98 22.44 -45.59
C GLU A 634 -6.92 21.26 -45.40
N GLU A 635 -6.54 20.32 -44.50
CA GLU A 635 -7.24 19.04 -44.33
C GLU A 635 -8.16 19.04 -43.09
N GLN A 636 -8.03 20.02 -42.19
CA GLN A 636 -8.78 20.12 -40.91
C GLN A 636 -8.54 18.93 -39.97
N GLU A 637 -7.60 18.07 -40.33
CA GLU A 637 -7.16 16.93 -39.49
C GLU A 637 -5.66 16.68 -39.72
N ALA A 638 -5.04 15.97 -38.78
CA ALA A 638 -3.69 15.45 -38.95
C ALA A 638 -3.60 14.02 -38.43
N GLN A 639 -2.97 13.13 -39.20
CA GLN A 639 -2.68 11.77 -38.80
C GLN A 639 -1.27 11.73 -38.22
N ILE A 640 -1.16 11.26 -37.00
CA ILE A 640 0.11 11.10 -36.29
C ILE A 640 0.34 9.61 -36.04
N ALA A 641 1.34 9.04 -36.71
CA ALA A 641 1.74 7.66 -36.51
C ALA A 641 3.22 7.61 -36.14
N SER A 642 3.53 7.10 -34.95
CA SER A 642 4.87 7.19 -34.38
C SER A 642 5.29 5.97 -33.58
N ILE A 643 6.61 5.75 -33.49
CA ILE A 643 7.22 4.78 -32.58
C ILE A 643 7.97 5.53 -31.50
N THR A 644 7.76 5.11 -30.25
CA THR A 644 8.35 5.78 -29.08
C THR A 644 9.03 4.77 -28.16
N PRO A 645 10.34 4.51 -28.32
CA PRO A 645 11.12 3.90 -27.25
C PRO A 645 11.23 4.86 -26.06
N THR A 646 10.94 4.35 -24.88
CA THR A 646 11.03 5.11 -23.63
C THR A 646 11.88 4.35 -22.62
N PHE A 647 12.85 5.02 -22.05
CA PHE A 647 13.62 4.52 -20.93
C PHE A 647 13.16 5.24 -19.66
N GLU A 648 12.86 4.46 -18.61
CA GLU A 648 12.46 4.99 -17.31
C GLU A 648 13.32 4.38 -16.20
N TRP A 649 13.69 5.21 -15.23
CA TRP A 649 14.42 4.78 -14.04
C TRP A 649 13.80 5.39 -12.79
N ASP A 650 13.32 4.55 -11.87
CA ASP A 650 12.57 4.97 -10.69
C ASP A 650 13.13 4.32 -9.41
N THR A 651 13.71 5.15 -8.55
CA THR A 651 14.27 4.76 -7.25
C THR A 651 13.56 5.43 -6.08
N ARG A 652 12.42 6.08 -6.32
CA ARG A 652 11.67 6.75 -5.27
C ARG A 652 11.21 5.77 -4.20
N ASP A 653 11.26 6.21 -2.95
CA ASP A 653 10.78 5.46 -1.80
C ASP A 653 9.24 5.32 -1.79
N ASP A 654 8.51 6.36 -2.19
CA ASP A 654 7.07 6.39 -2.36
C ASP A 654 6.67 7.02 -3.69
N LEU A 655 5.58 6.52 -4.31
CA LEU A 655 5.11 7.01 -5.61
C LEU A 655 4.33 8.32 -5.49
N PHE A 656 3.59 8.51 -4.39
CA PHE A 656 2.67 9.64 -4.21
C PHE A 656 3.30 10.76 -3.39
N ALA A 657 4.14 10.41 -2.40
CA ALA A 657 4.79 11.36 -1.51
C ALA A 657 6.28 11.04 -1.36
N PRO A 658 7.06 11.09 -2.44
CA PRO A 658 8.49 10.74 -2.39
C PRO A 658 9.25 11.67 -1.45
N THR A 659 10.11 11.04 -0.62
CA THR A 659 11.01 11.74 0.29
C THR A 659 12.47 11.55 -0.09
N ARG A 660 12.79 10.47 -0.82
CA ARG A 660 14.14 10.11 -1.27
C ARG A 660 14.10 9.46 -2.63
N GLY A 661 15.22 9.54 -3.34
CA GLY A 661 15.42 8.87 -4.62
C GLY A 661 15.18 9.80 -5.80
N TYR A 662 15.14 9.24 -6.98
CA TYR A 662 14.90 9.98 -8.20
C TYR A 662 14.07 9.18 -9.21
N PHE A 663 13.43 9.92 -10.09
CA PHE A 663 12.69 9.40 -11.22
C PHE A 663 13.21 10.08 -12.49
N ALA A 664 13.61 9.31 -13.47
CA ALA A 664 14.11 9.82 -14.75
C ALA A 664 13.41 9.12 -15.90
N THR A 665 13.06 9.89 -16.93
CA THR A 665 12.52 9.39 -18.19
C THR A 665 13.26 10.01 -19.36
N PHE A 666 13.46 9.21 -20.39
CA PHE A 666 13.91 9.64 -21.69
C PHE A 666 13.09 8.94 -22.75
N ALA A 667 12.50 9.70 -23.67
CA ALA A 667 11.68 9.17 -24.75
C ALA A 667 12.09 9.82 -26.08
N LEU A 668 12.18 9.01 -27.11
CA LEU A 668 12.42 9.45 -28.48
C LEU A 668 11.21 8.99 -29.32
N GLN A 669 10.40 9.92 -29.77
CA GLN A 669 9.24 9.67 -30.62
C GLN A 669 9.58 10.03 -32.04
N GLU A 670 9.45 9.05 -32.93
CA GLU A 670 9.72 9.21 -34.35
C GLU A 670 8.47 8.94 -35.15
N ALA A 671 8.02 9.91 -35.94
CA ALA A 671 6.91 9.80 -36.86
C ALA A 671 7.42 9.72 -38.30
N PHE A 672 6.95 8.71 -39.03
CA PHE A 672 7.36 8.44 -40.39
C PHE A 672 6.16 8.29 -41.31
N GLU A 673 6.29 8.75 -42.54
CA GLU A 673 5.30 8.54 -43.61
C GLU A 673 4.99 7.07 -43.87
N ILE A 674 5.98 6.18 -43.73
CA ILE A 674 5.79 4.71 -43.89
C ILE A 674 4.77 4.14 -42.90
N PHE A 675 4.51 4.84 -41.77
CA PHE A 675 3.51 4.50 -40.79
C PHE A 675 2.23 5.31 -40.95
N GLN A 676 2.06 6.03 -42.05
CA GLN A 676 0.93 6.91 -42.36
C GLN A 676 0.89 8.18 -41.49
N ALA A 677 2.03 8.75 -41.15
CA ALA A 677 2.09 10.08 -40.56
C ALA A 677 2.03 11.14 -41.67
N ASP A 678 1.09 12.08 -41.57
CA ASP A 678 0.97 13.20 -42.51
C ASP A 678 2.05 14.25 -42.29
N SER A 679 2.50 14.40 -41.03
CA SER A 679 3.61 15.27 -40.66
C SER A 679 4.74 14.45 -40.01
N PRO A 680 5.83 14.14 -40.74
CA PRO A 680 6.96 13.44 -40.16
C PRO A 680 7.76 14.35 -39.23
N PHE A 681 8.15 13.85 -38.06
CA PHE A 681 8.94 14.57 -37.08
C PHE A 681 9.76 13.66 -36.17
N ASP A 682 10.76 14.22 -35.51
CA ASP A 682 11.51 13.63 -34.41
C ASP A 682 11.24 14.43 -33.15
N LYS A 683 10.75 13.80 -32.09
CA LYS A 683 10.53 14.42 -30.79
C LYS A 683 11.33 13.72 -29.71
N ALA A 684 12.26 14.42 -29.11
CA ALA A 684 13.02 13.94 -27.96
C ALA A 684 12.53 14.64 -26.69
N THR A 685 12.24 13.86 -25.66
CA THR A 685 11.86 14.39 -24.34
C THR A 685 12.69 13.74 -23.26
N ALA A 686 13.12 14.53 -22.29
CA ALA A 686 13.83 14.09 -21.10
C ALA A 686 13.24 14.74 -19.85
N SER A 687 13.09 13.98 -18.80
CA SER A 687 12.72 14.52 -17.51
C SER A 687 13.46 13.81 -16.38
N VAL A 688 13.82 14.56 -15.36
CA VAL A 688 14.39 14.03 -14.13
C VAL A 688 13.76 14.74 -12.94
N ALA A 689 13.37 13.99 -11.90
CA ALA A 689 12.93 14.52 -10.62
C ALA A 689 13.75 13.86 -9.51
N VAL A 690 14.26 14.65 -8.57
CA VAL A 690 15.14 14.22 -7.48
C VAL A 690 14.51 14.65 -6.16
N PHE A 691 14.55 13.77 -5.17
CA PHE A 691 14.00 14.00 -3.84
C PHE A 691 15.06 13.70 -2.79
N THR A 692 15.28 14.64 -1.89
CA THR A 692 16.24 14.47 -0.79
C THR A 692 15.73 15.11 0.49
N PRO A 693 15.88 14.46 1.65
CA PRO A 693 15.55 15.08 2.93
C PRO A 693 16.46 16.27 3.19
N LEU A 694 15.88 17.42 3.53
CA LEU A 694 16.62 18.64 3.85
C LEU A 694 15.92 19.41 4.98
N ALA A 695 16.64 19.74 6.03
CA ALA A 695 16.21 20.61 7.12
C ALA A 695 14.83 20.26 7.71
N GLY A 696 14.56 18.97 7.93
CA GLY A 696 13.29 18.48 8.48
C GLY A 696 12.14 18.43 7.50
N GLY A 697 12.39 18.73 6.24
CA GLY A 697 11.48 18.62 5.12
C GLY A 697 12.08 17.81 3.98
N VAL A 698 11.53 17.96 2.79
CA VAL A 698 12.00 17.35 1.55
C VAL A 698 12.29 18.44 0.52
N LEU A 699 13.50 18.45 -0.01
CA LEU A 699 13.83 19.23 -1.20
C LEU A 699 13.53 18.38 -2.42
N ALA A 700 12.65 18.86 -3.29
CA ALA A 700 12.29 18.25 -4.55
C ALA A 700 12.75 19.15 -5.70
N GLY A 701 13.49 18.61 -6.64
CA GLY A 701 13.89 19.32 -7.85
C GLY A 701 13.46 18.55 -9.08
N SER A 702 13.01 19.22 -10.13
CA SER A 702 12.74 18.59 -11.43
C SER A 702 13.27 19.43 -12.58
N LEU A 703 13.69 18.76 -13.63
CA LEU A 703 14.08 19.33 -14.90
C LEU A 703 13.38 18.57 -16.03
N ARG A 704 12.74 19.29 -16.93
CA ARG A 704 12.10 18.74 -18.14
C ARG A 704 12.59 19.49 -19.33
N SER A 705 12.95 18.77 -20.37
CA SER A 705 13.37 19.33 -21.65
C SER A 705 12.72 18.55 -22.78
N GLY A 706 12.42 19.23 -23.86
CA GLY A 706 11.88 18.60 -25.05
C GLY A 706 12.24 19.40 -26.29
N VAL A 707 12.46 18.71 -27.40
CA VAL A 707 12.66 19.29 -28.72
C VAL A 707 11.88 18.48 -29.75
N ILE A 708 11.31 19.15 -30.76
CA ILE A 708 10.63 18.54 -31.90
C ILE A 708 11.23 19.11 -33.17
N HIS A 709 11.83 18.27 -33.98
CA HIS A 709 12.35 18.62 -35.28
C HIS A 709 11.36 18.19 -36.38
N PRO A 710 10.72 19.12 -37.12
CA PRO A 710 9.93 18.77 -38.30
C PRO A 710 10.83 18.26 -39.42
N ARG A 711 10.43 17.19 -40.11
CA ARG A 711 11.19 16.55 -41.23
C ARG A 711 10.61 16.84 -42.58
N ASP A 712 9.55 17.63 -42.67
CA ASP A 712 8.97 18.06 -43.94
C ASP A 712 9.90 19.03 -44.67
N ASP A 713 9.97 18.91 -46.00
CA ASP A 713 10.64 19.90 -46.83
C ASP A 713 9.72 21.12 -46.99
N CYS A 714 10.23 22.30 -46.67
CA CYS A 714 9.52 23.56 -46.86
C CYS A 714 10.21 24.44 -47.90
N GLU A 715 9.45 25.21 -48.69
CA GLU A 715 9.98 26.23 -49.62
C GLU A 715 10.34 27.51 -48.84
N GLU A 716 11.53 28.07 -49.09
CA GLU A 716 11.93 29.32 -48.42
C GLU A 716 11.10 30.52 -48.89
N PRO A 717 10.62 31.39 -47.98
CA PRO A 717 10.90 31.38 -46.56
C PRO A 717 10.02 30.38 -45.80
N CYS A 718 10.69 29.45 -45.07
CA CYS A 718 10.01 28.46 -44.23
C CYS A 718 9.23 29.15 -43.11
N PRO A 719 8.03 28.66 -42.77
CA PRO A 719 7.33 29.00 -41.53
C PRO A 719 8.18 28.59 -40.31
N ALA A 720 7.90 29.18 -39.15
CA ALA A 720 8.51 28.74 -37.91
C ALA A 720 8.19 27.24 -37.62
N ASP A 721 9.14 26.53 -37.01
CA ASP A 721 9.03 25.07 -36.82
C ASP A 721 7.73 24.62 -36.11
N ASN A 722 7.26 25.41 -35.13
CA ASN A 722 6.01 25.12 -34.46
C ASN A 722 4.80 25.15 -35.42
N LEU A 723 4.76 26.04 -36.41
CA LEU A 723 3.69 26.10 -37.40
C LEU A 723 3.77 25.01 -38.49
N ARG A 724 4.88 24.27 -38.58
CA ARG A 724 5.04 23.09 -39.42
C ARG A 724 4.58 21.80 -38.75
N LEU A 725 4.31 21.85 -37.44
CA LEU A 725 3.94 20.72 -36.62
C LEU A 725 2.46 20.79 -36.27
N PRO A 726 1.73 19.66 -36.30
CA PRO A 726 0.36 19.61 -35.76
C PRO A 726 0.31 20.11 -34.33
N ILE A 727 -0.74 20.89 -33.99
CA ILE A 727 -0.88 21.50 -32.68
C ILE A 727 -0.87 20.47 -31.54
N ALA A 728 -1.37 19.28 -31.78
CA ALA A 728 -1.45 18.18 -30.83
C ALA A 728 -0.09 17.67 -30.32
N ILE A 729 1.02 17.95 -31.01
CA ILE A 729 2.36 17.47 -30.63
C ILE A 729 3.28 18.57 -30.12
N ARG A 730 2.90 19.84 -30.27
CA ARG A 730 3.67 20.99 -29.80
C ARG A 730 3.80 20.99 -28.28
N PHE A 731 4.78 21.75 -27.79
CA PHE A 731 4.95 21.96 -26.35
C PHE A 731 4.16 23.19 -25.89
N PHE A 732 3.54 23.04 -24.71
CA PHE A 732 2.86 24.09 -24.00
C PHE A 732 3.35 24.08 -22.56
N ALA A 733 3.45 25.26 -21.93
CA ALA A 733 3.86 25.39 -20.54
C ALA A 733 3.04 26.48 -19.81
N GLY A 734 3.14 26.51 -18.51
CA GLY A 734 2.31 27.25 -17.57
C GLY A 734 1.43 26.29 -16.77
N GLY A 735 0.89 26.77 -15.66
CA GLY A 735 0.01 25.98 -14.80
C GLY A 735 0.73 25.19 -13.73
N ARG A 736 -0.05 24.43 -12.98
CA ARG A 736 0.34 23.76 -11.73
C ARG A 736 1.48 22.74 -11.83
N ILE A 737 1.69 22.14 -13.00
CA ILE A 737 2.65 21.03 -13.18
C ILE A 737 3.91 21.44 -13.91
N THR A 738 3.93 22.61 -14.53
CA THR A 738 5.08 23.12 -15.28
C THR A 738 5.63 24.41 -14.66
N HIS A 739 4.86 25.51 -14.65
CA HIS A 739 5.30 26.80 -14.11
C HIS A 739 4.15 27.52 -13.38
N ARG A 740 4.18 27.50 -12.04
CA ARG A 740 3.06 27.92 -11.17
C ARG A 740 2.84 29.45 -11.08
N ALA A 741 3.65 30.26 -11.72
CA ALA A 741 3.43 31.70 -11.78
C ALA A 741 2.63 32.14 -13.03
N PHE A 742 2.40 31.22 -13.98
CA PHE A 742 1.71 31.49 -15.23
C PHE A 742 0.41 30.70 -15.34
N PRO A 743 -0.63 31.21 -15.99
CA PRO A 743 -1.84 30.44 -16.32
C PRO A 743 -1.49 29.15 -17.08
N THR A 744 -2.41 28.22 -17.13
CA THR A 744 -2.19 26.94 -17.81
C THR A 744 -2.01 27.17 -19.31
N ASP A 745 -0.89 26.65 -19.86
CA ASP A 745 -0.48 26.71 -21.26
C ASP A 745 -0.12 28.12 -21.80
N GLU A 746 -0.06 29.13 -20.96
CA GLU A 746 0.21 30.54 -21.36
C GLU A 746 1.65 30.99 -21.03
N LEU A 747 2.63 30.12 -21.09
CA LEU A 747 4.05 30.45 -20.96
C LEU A 747 4.78 30.15 -22.26
N GLY A 748 5.40 31.15 -22.88
CA GLY A 748 6.21 30.96 -24.07
C GLY A 748 6.96 32.22 -24.48
N ALA A 749 7.93 32.07 -25.38
CA ALA A 749 8.71 33.14 -26.02
C ALA A 749 7.92 33.77 -27.17
N GLU A 750 8.47 34.82 -27.75
CA GLU A 750 7.95 35.44 -28.99
C GLU A 750 7.82 34.37 -30.08
N GLY A 751 6.71 34.38 -30.85
CA GLY A 751 6.40 33.36 -31.86
C GLY A 751 5.70 32.10 -31.34
N THR A 752 5.46 32.01 -30.04
CA THR A 752 4.58 30.98 -29.44
C THR A 752 3.16 31.48 -29.16
N PHE A 753 2.88 32.70 -29.52
CA PHE A 753 1.58 33.34 -29.50
C PHE A 753 1.27 33.99 -30.84
N ASP A 754 0.04 34.06 -31.24
CA ASP A 754 -0.43 34.81 -32.42
C ASP A 754 -0.55 36.32 -32.11
N ASP A 755 -0.86 37.12 -33.15
CA ASP A 755 -1.00 38.59 -33.02
C ASP A 755 -2.12 39.03 -32.09
N VAL A 756 -3.07 38.15 -31.74
CA VAL A 756 -4.21 38.41 -30.86
C VAL A 756 -3.95 37.92 -29.45
N GLY A 757 -2.88 37.11 -29.24
CA GLY A 757 -2.47 36.58 -27.97
C GLY A 757 -2.92 35.13 -27.69
N ASN A 758 -3.46 34.41 -28.68
CA ASN A 758 -3.76 32.99 -28.56
C ASN A 758 -2.48 32.15 -28.55
N THR A 759 -2.50 31.03 -27.84
CA THR A 759 -1.30 30.19 -27.66
C THR A 759 -1.09 29.29 -28.87
N ILE A 760 0.02 29.48 -29.57
CA ILE A 760 0.45 28.62 -30.69
C ILE A 760 1.18 27.38 -30.16
N GLY A 761 1.92 27.50 -29.06
CA GLY A 761 2.85 26.49 -28.57
C GLY A 761 4.18 26.49 -29.31
N GLY A 762 5.10 25.61 -28.94
CA GLY A 762 6.47 25.60 -29.47
C GLY A 762 7.03 24.25 -29.84
N ALA A 763 8.17 24.30 -30.54
CA ALA A 763 8.95 23.11 -30.93
C ALA A 763 10.05 22.74 -29.92
N SER A 764 10.37 23.62 -28.98
CA SER A 764 11.27 23.27 -27.86
C SER A 764 10.79 23.83 -26.54
N GLN A 765 11.18 23.17 -25.44
CA GLN A 765 10.86 23.57 -24.07
C GLN A 765 11.96 23.25 -23.09
N LEU A 766 12.07 24.07 -22.05
CA LEU A 766 12.89 23.80 -20.88
C LEU A 766 12.17 24.29 -19.63
N ILE A 767 11.91 23.38 -18.67
CA ILE A 767 11.21 23.67 -17.43
C ILE A 767 12.02 23.13 -16.26
N ALA A 768 12.30 23.98 -15.28
CA ALA A 768 13.00 23.65 -14.04
C ALA A 768 12.15 24.04 -12.84
N ASN A 769 11.97 23.15 -11.88
CA ASN A 769 11.24 23.40 -10.66
C ASN A 769 12.11 23.02 -9.46
N LEU A 770 12.11 23.83 -8.44
CA LEU A 770 12.73 23.55 -7.15
C LEU A 770 11.73 23.88 -6.05
N GLU A 771 11.46 22.91 -5.17
CA GLU A 771 10.48 23.05 -4.11
C GLU A 771 11.01 22.48 -2.80
N TRP A 772 10.94 23.24 -1.72
CA TRP A 772 11.17 22.74 -0.38
C TRP A 772 9.84 22.56 0.33
N ARG A 773 9.53 21.31 0.68
CA ARG A 773 8.31 20.87 1.38
C ARG A 773 8.62 20.63 2.83
N PHE A 774 7.84 21.18 3.74
CA PHE A 774 8.10 21.05 5.17
C PHE A 774 6.80 20.94 5.96
N PRO A 775 6.78 20.18 7.07
CA PRO A 775 5.62 20.08 7.94
C PRO A 775 5.47 21.37 8.74
N LEU A 776 4.21 21.84 8.90
CA LEU A 776 3.86 22.96 9.75
C LEU A 776 3.29 22.47 11.07
N PHE A 777 2.20 21.73 11.04
CA PHE A 777 1.58 21.12 12.23
C PHE A 777 0.63 19.99 11.83
N SER A 778 0.63 18.89 12.58
CA SER A 778 -0.21 17.73 12.30
C SER A 778 -0.16 17.30 10.83
N ALA A 779 -1.30 17.26 10.14
CA ALA A 779 -1.42 16.89 8.73
C ALA A 779 -1.22 18.07 7.76
N VAL A 780 -0.84 19.26 8.24
CA VAL A 780 -0.66 20.46 7.43
C VAL A 780 0.82 20.71 7.19
N GLY A 781 1.20 20.83 5.93
CA GLY A 781 2.54 21.20 5.46
C GLY A 781 2.55 22.53 4.72
N GLY A 782 3.74 23.08 4.60
CA GLY A 782 4.04 24.22 3.75
C GLY A 782 4.97 23.84 2.60
N SER A 783 5.00 24.64 1.56
CA SER A 783 6.03 24.60 0.53
C SER A 783 6.46 26.00 0.12
N VAL A 784 7.73 26.09 -0.24
CA VAL A 784 8.30 27.26 -0.92
C VAL A 784 8.90 26.74 -2.22
N PHE A 785 8.64 27.41 -3.30
CA PHE A 785 9.11 26.97 -4.61
C PHE A 785 9.63 28.09 -5.48
N VAL A 786 10.48 27.71 -6.42
CA VAL A 786 10.95 28.52 -7.53
C VAL A 786 10.79 27.69 -8.80
N ASP A 787 10.13 28.25 -9.79
CA ASP A 787 9.92 27.66 -11.10
C ASP A 787 10.61 28.54 -12.14
N GLY A 788 11.31 27.93 -13.08
CA GLY A 788 11.90 28.57 -14.23
C GLY A 788 11.54 27.81 -15.49
N GLY A 789 11.20 28.47 -16.56
CA GLY A 789 10.88 27.77 -17.79
C GLY A 789 10.52 28.68 -18.94
N ASN A 790 10.55 28.08 -20.13
CA ASN A 790 10.03 28.70 -21.35
C ASN A 790 9.73 27.65 -22.42
N VAL A 791 9.00 28.09 -23.45
CA VAL A 791 8.71 27.34 -24.68
C VAL A 791 9.13 28.24 -25.84
N TRP A 792 9.78 27.70 -26.87
CA TRP A 792 10.26 28.43 -28.03
C TRP A 792 9.72 27.88 -29.35
N PRO A 793 9.53 28.73 -30.37
CA PRO A 793 8.90 28.34 -31.63
C PRO A 793 9.78 27.36 -32.44
N GLY A 794 11.10 27.53 -32.45
CA GLY A 794 12.02 26.64 -33.14
C GLY A 794 12.64 25.57 -32.26
N TRP A 795 13.02 24.45 -32.85
CA TRP A 795 13.65 23.35 -32.12
C TRP A 795 15.07 23.66 -31.66
N THR A 796 15.75 24.64 -32.29
CA THR A 796 17.08 25.15 -31.93
C THR A 796 17.05 26.42 -31.11
N ASP A 797 15.90 27.04 -30.90
CA ASP A 797 15.78 28.38 -30.35
C ASP A 797 15.85 28.42 -28.82
N ALA A 798 15.92 27.26 -28.18
CA ALA A 798 15.96 27.17 -26.72
C ALA A 798 17.16 27.91 -26.13
N ASP A 799 16.91 29.07 -25.54
CA ASP A 799 17.92 29.89 -24.84
C ASP A 799 17.63 29.90 -23.32
N PRO A 800 18.53 29.35 -22.48
CA PRO A 800 18.41 29.43 -21.05
C PRO A 800 18.43 30.86 -20.49
N ALA A 801 18.89 31.86 -21.23
CA ALA A 801 18.84 33.27 -20.83
C ALA A 801 17.43 33.86 -20.91
N GLU A 802 16.53 33.26 -21.68
CA GLU A 802 15.14 33.69 -21.86
C GLU A 802 14.18 32.95 -20.93
N LEU A 803 14.69 32.18 -19.95
CA LEU A 803 13.83 31.53 -18.99
C LEU A 803 13.05 32.54 -18.16
N ARG A 804 11.75 32.35 -18.12
CA ARG A 804 10.85 33.11 -17.25
C ARG A 804 10.87 32.50 -15.84
N TRP A 805 10.88 33.37 -14.83
CA TRP A 805 11.06 32.93 -13.44
C TRP A 805 9.84 33.26 -12.57
N GLY A 806 9.48 32.34 -11.73
CA GLY A 806 8.45 32.51 -10.72
C GLY A 806 8.89 31.95 -9.37
N ALA A 807 8.36 32.54 -8.30
CA ALA A 807 8.55 32.02 -6.97
C ALA A 807 7.21 32.00 -6.24
N GLY A 808 7.04 31.09 -5.29
CA GLY A 808 5.75 30.99 -4.64
C GLY A 808 5.77 30.26 -3.30
N LEU A 809 4.60 30.25 -2.69
CA LEU A 809 4.30 29.61 -1.42
C LEU A 809 3.11 28.68 -1.60
N GLY A 810 3.11 27.58 -0.85
CA GLY A 810 2.02 26.63 -0.85
C GLY A 810 1.66 26.13 0.55
N LEU A 811 0.40 25.81 0.73
CA LEU A 811 -0.10 25.04 1.85
C LEU A 811 -0.60 23.70 1.34
N ARG A 812 -0.28 22.64 2.08
CA ARG A 812 -0.69 21.27 1.76
C ARG A 812 -1.30 20.59 2.97
N VAL A 813 -2.33 19.80 2.75
CA VAL A 813 -2.97 19.00 3.77
C VAL A 813 -2.88 17.54 3.31
N GLU A 814 -2.19 16.71 4.09
CA GLU A 814 -2.09 15.29 3.79
C GLU A 814 -3.44 14.62 4.02
N THR A 815 -3.92 13.91 2.99
CA THR A 815 -5.17 13.15 3.05
C THR A 815 -4.93 11.70 2.63
N PRO A 816 -5.81 10.77 3.01
CA PRO A 816 -5.68 9.37 2.60
C PRO A 816 -5.65 9.14 1.07
N VAL A 817 -6.14 10.11 0.29
CA VAL A 817 -6.20 10.05 -1.18
C VAL A 817 -5.14 10.92 -1.88
N GLY A 818 -4.17 11.44 -1.11
CA GLY A 818 -3.11 12.31 -1.59
C GLY A 818 -3.19 13.72 -1.01
N PRO A 819 -2.13 14.54 -1.13
CA PRO A 819 -2.13 15.89 -0.60
C PRO A 819 -3.09 16.82 -1.35
N PHE A 820 -3.92 17.55 -0.60
CA PHE A 820 -4.64 18.70 -1.10
C PHE A 820 -3.76 19.93 -0.95
N ARG A 821 -3.64 20.76 -1.99
CA ARG A 821 -2.72 21.90 -2.00
C ARG A 821 -3.38 23.15 -2.52
N VAL A 822 -2.96 24.28 -1.96
CA VAL A 822 -3.25 25.63 -2.42
C VAL A 822 -1.93 26.34 -2.56
N GLU A 823 -1.60 26.78 -3.75
CA GLU A 823 -0.32 27.40 -4.09
C GLU A 823 -0.56 28.75 -4.76
N TYR A 824 0.32 29.70 -4.48
CA TYR A 824 0.37 30.98 -5.18
C TYR A 824 1.77 31.22 -5.70
N GLY A 825 1.90 31.42 -7.02
CA GLY A 825 3.14 31.76 -7.70
C GLY A 825 3.17 33.19 -8.16
N TRP A 826 4.23 33.94 -7.83
CA TRP A 826 4.50 35.29 -8.33
C TRP A 826 5.46 35.22 -9.53
N LYS A 827 5.19 36.00 -10.56
CA LYS A 827 6.14 36.25 -11.67
C LYS A 827 7.24 37.18 -11.16
N LEU A 828 8.51 36.76 -11.27
CA LEU A 828 9.67 37.55 -10.86
C LEU A 828 10.11 38.54 -11.94
N ASP A 829 9.84 38.21 -13.18
CA ASP A 829 10.21 38.95 -14.41
C ASP A 829 8.98 39.41 -15.21
N ARG A 830 7.95 39.84 -14.49
CA ARG A 830 6.66 40.26 -15.03
C ARG A 830 6.79 41.31 -16.15
N LEU A 831 6.14 41.02 -17.28
CA LEU A 831 6.03 41.94 -18.41
C LEU A 831 4.80 42.86 -18.25
N GLU A 832 4.76 43.94 -19.04
CA GLU A 832 3.63 44.89 -19.03
C GLU A 832 2.38 44.21 -19.57
N GLY A 833 1.26 44.34 -18.86
CA GLY A 833 -0.02 43.64 -19.20
C GLY A 833 -0.22 42.27 -18.49
N GLU A 834 0.79 41.63 -18.01
CA GLU A 834 0.63 40.33 -17.34
C GLU A 834 0.03 40.43 -15.93
N SER A 835 -0.60 39.33 -15.47
CA SER A 835 -1.00 39.15 -14.08
C SER A 835 0.22 39.14 -13.16
N ARG A 836 0.06 39.47 -11.88
CA ARG A 836 1.15 39.43 -10.89
C ARG A 836 1.55 37.99 -10.55
N GLY A 837 0.67 37.03 -10.76
CA GLY A 837 0.85 35.63 -10.42
C GLY A 837 -0.47 34.89 -10.44
N GLU A 838 -0.42 33.60 -10.15
CA GLU A 838 -1.55 32.68 -10.27
C GLU A 838 -1.79 31.86 -8.98
N VAL A 839 -3.05 31.50 -8.74
CA VAL A 839 -3.48 30.62 -7.64
C VAL A 839 -3.82 29.25 -8.21
N PHE A 840 -3.23 28.21 -7.64
CA PHE A 840 -3.57 26.83 -7.98
C PHE A 840 -4.10 26.05 -6.78
N VAL A 841 -5.18 25.33 -7.00
CA VAL A 841 -5.72 24.35 -6.07
C VAL A 841 -5.61 22.98 -6.72
N SER A 842 -4.98 22.00 -6.07
CA SER A 842 -4.72 20.71 -6.70
C SER A 842 -4.71 19.54 -5.72
N PHE A 843 -4.95 18.32 -6.25
CA PHE A 843 -4.70 17.05 -5.59
C PHE A 843 -3.43 16.39 -6.14
N GLY A 844 -2.62 15.75 -5.27
CA GLY A 844 -1.35 15.11 -5.64
C GLY A 844 -0.15 16.05 -5.66
N ASN A 845 1.02 15.52 -6.04
CA ASN A 845 2.27 16.28 -6.20
C ASN A 845 2.40 16.78 -7.64
N PRO A 846 3.09 17.93 -7.87
CA PRO A 846 3.21 18.51 -9.20
C PRO A 846 4.12 17.72 -10.16
N PHE A 847 4.91 16.76 -9.66
CA PHE A 847 5.83 15.97 -10.47
C PHE A 847 5.60 14.47 -10.36
#